data_31b28bea065abbbb36a7c2fb6174519c
#
_entry.id   31b28bea065abbbb36a7c2fb6174519c
#
_cell.length_a   1.000
_cell.length_b   1.000
_cell.length_c   1.000
_cell.angle_alpha   90.00
_cell.angle_beta   90.00
_cell.angle_gamma   90.00
#
_symmetry.space_group_name_H-M   'P 1'
#
loop_
_entity.id
_entity.type
_entity.pdbx_description
1 polymer ?
#
loop_
_entity_poly.entity_id
_entity_poly.type
_entity_poly.pdbx_seq_one_letter_code
_entity_poly.pdbx_strand_id
1 'polypeptide(L)'
;MFEYVRSQGINTISVKVAVNPAKDDSYLSLEYAKETLKEAKKAGLKTNVVLLYSDKITYGNSQELPGGWSVDKAAEEANKYTKTVLEELKRAGATPTMVTIGNEVNYNFLNLSSWDGYCAMAEISKTVKDAGIKTAFSFAAPEKASDIQYIIEQLGYACEKYEGAGYDYIGVNIYPNTHSDSYVKELKNTVEEKAAGKQMIISSVKCPWKDSEGKASITTQTKSIYEYLQATIDEKNAGGLIYDDADFVGAWDSFFDENGQAMSSLAIFAYAQGNQVDVSTYKDPWEYGGDTGLKNLTASVKKLNNMSQSSIRGMDISSYTALKKAGVKYYDFDGKETSLLKVLHDNGVNYIRIRIWNDPTNEKGETYGGGANDVAAGLEIAKEAAQYDMKLLLDFHYYDFWADPALQKIPKAWEKDKNDTEKMKQNVYDFTKDTIKKFQEVGVDIGMVQVGNEITNGMLDIMPDYSKGETYKDTWGNAKNAKILCGYLKAGIKAVRECTPKALVTLHLESMGYGKCSEIMNAWERNGVDYDVFGSSFYQFWQGNSSKNALAGLQKIENLAKSRGKMYAVMETSWLNSLKDADGTPNVIGEGHANAKVYSDDPQGQVDALTDMYQTLLSNDNGLGAFYWEGAWIPVKAGWTNWKYNKDMSDRYGTGWAAQGAKGYYPDNKMYYNGQPAWSTREKD
;
A
#
# COMPACT_ATOMS: atom_id res chain seq x y z
N MET A 1 24.52 9.90 -8.72
CA MET A 1 24.05 8.92 -7.72
C MET A 1 23.71 9.57 -6.39
N PHE A 2 24.60 10.28 -5.69
CA PHE A 2 24.34 10.83 -4.34
C PHE A 2 23.19 11.83 -4.25
N GLU A 3 23.04 12.73 -5.22
CA GLU A 3 21.86 13.63 -5.27
C GLU A 3 20.56 12.83 -5.45
N TYR A 4 20.60 11.78 -6.25
CA TYR A 4 19.45 10.91 -6.47
C TYR A 4 19.06 10.19 -5.18
N VAL A 5 19.98 9.47 -4.51
CA VAL A 5 19.63 8.76 -3.27
C VAL A 5 19.20 9.71 -2.15
N ARG A 6 19.76 10.93 -2.11
CA ARG A 6 19.28 11.99 -1.21
C ARG A 6 17.82 12.36 -1.49
N SER A 7 17.47 12.53 -2.78
CA SER A 7 16.07 12.82 -3.16
C SER A 7 15.10 11.70 -2.77
N GLN A 8 15.62 10.49 -2.59
CA GLN A 8 14.88 9.32 -2.12
C GLN A 8 14.82 9.19 -0.58
N GLY A 9 15.24 10.22 0.15
CA GLY A 9 15.15 10.26 1.62
C GLY A 9 16.37 9.72 2.37
N ILE A 10 17.39 9.24 1.68
CA ILE A 10 18.64 8.85 2.33
C ILE A 10 19.40 10.13 2.75
N ASN A 11 19.81 10.18 4.01
CA ASN A 11 20.46 11.36 4.58
C ASN A 11 21.93 11.15 4.96
N THR A 12 22.40 9.91 4.96
CA THR A 12 23.75 9.55 5.41
C THR A 12 24.36 8.48 4.51
N ILE A 13 25.61 8.68 4.10
CA ILE A 13 26.43 7.67 3.39
C ILE A 13 27.46 7.13 4.37
N SER A 14 27.58 5.80 4.42
CA SER A 14 28.59 5.10 5.24
C SER A 14 29.57 4.37 4.36
N VAL A 15 30.85 4.47 4.68
CA VAL A 15 31.94 3.74 4.00
C VAL A 15 32.77 3.00 5.04
N LYS A 16 33.22 1.81 4.69
CA LYS A 16 34.13 1.00 5.52
C LYS A 16 35.58 1.24 5.07
N VAL A 17 36.50 1.35 6.02
CA VAL A 17 37.93 1.57 5.74
C VAL A 17 38.76 0.53 6.48
N ALA A 18 39.48 -0.29 5.70
CA ALA A 18 40.46 -1.26 6.16
C ALA A 18 41.87 -0.63 6.21
N VAL A 19 42.77 -1.27 6.95
CA VAL A 19 44.14 -0.77 7.12
C VAL A 19 44.97 -0.97 5.85
N ASN A 20 45.07 -2.21 5.38
CA ASN A 20 45.77 -2.59 4.16
C ASN A 20 44.90 -3.53 3.33
N PRO A 21 43.82 -3.03 2.71
CA PRO A 21 42.91 -3.90 1.97
C PRO A 21 43.58 -4.56 0.77
N ALA A 22 43.19 -5.77 0.44
CA ALA A 22 43.65 -6.46 -0.77
C ALA A 22 43.25 -5.65 -2.02
N LYS A 23 43.94 -5.87 -3.12
CA LYS A 23 43.70 -5.14 -4.37
C LYS A 23 42.22 -5.33 -4.84
N ASP A 24 41.70 -6.49 -4.69
CA ASP A 24 40.31 -6.82 -5.08
C ASP A 24 39.29 -6.19 -4.13
N ASP A 25 39.69 -5.80 -2.92
CA ASP A 25 38.89 -5.08 -1.92
C ASP A 25 39.19 -3.58 -1.89
N SER A 26 39.60 -3.00 -3.02
CA SER A 26 39.96 -1.58 -3.13
C SER A 26 38.88 -0.59 -2.68
N TYR A 27 37.61 -1.00 -2.67
CA TYR A 27 36.48 -0.25 -2.12
C TYR A 27 36.58 -0.04 -0.58
N LEU A 28 37.41 -0.82 0.13
CA LEU A 28 37.75 -0.63 1.54
C LEU A 28 38.96 0.32 1.75
N SER A 29 39.54 0.87 0.70
CA SER A 29 40.71 1.74 0.81
C SER A 29 40.35 3.16 1.30
N LEU A 30 41.31 3.78 1.97
CA LEU A 30 41.16 5.19 2.37
C LEU A 30 40.98 6.13 1.16
N GLU A 31 41.58 5.82 0.03
CA GLU A 31 41.43 6.64 -1.18
C GLU A 31 40.01 6.59 -1.72
N TYR A 32 39.41 5.39 -1.78
CA TYR A 32 38.01 5.25 -2.14
C TYR A 32 37.07 6.00 -1.16
N ALA A 33 37.36 5.91 0.13
CA ALA A 33 36.59 6.64 1.14
C ALA A 33 36.69 8.17 0.96
N LYS A 34 37.88 8.70 0.66
CA LYS A 34 38.08 10.14 0.40
C LYS A 34 37.18 10.64 -0.74
N GLU A 35 37.18 9.93 -1.86
CA GLU A 35 36.39 10.30 -3.03
C GLU A 35 34.90 10.21 -2.76
N THR A 36 34.46 9.09 -2.23
CA THR A 36 33.04 8.81 -1.91
C THR A 36 32.45 9.84 -0.93
N LEU A 37 33.15 10.08 0.17
CA LEU A 37 32.69 11.03 1.20
C LEU A 37 32.67 12.47 0.70
N LYS A 38 33.64 12.86 -0.13
CA LYS A 38 33.67 14.18 -0.73
C LYS A 38 32.48 14.43 -1.66
N GLU A 39 32.16 13.45 -2.51
CA GLU A 39 31.02 13.55 -3.42
C GLU A 39 29.67 13.49 -2.63
N ALA A 40 29.55 12.63 -1.60
CA ALA A 40 28.39 12.60 -0.73
C ALA A 40 28.14 13.94 -0.03
N LYS A 41 29.21 14.58 0.49
CA LYS A 41 29.12 15.92 1.10
C LYS A 41 28.71 17.00 0.12
N LYS A 42 29.21 16.98 -1.13
CA LYS A 42 28.75 17.91 -2.19
C LYS A 42 27.27 17.80 -2.45
N ALA A 43 26.74 16.57 -2.39
CA ALA A 43 25.31 16.32 -2.50
C ALA A 43 24.51 16.69 -1.24
N GLY A 44 25.16 17.19 -0.18
CA GLY A 44 24.53 17.60 1.09
C GLY A 44 24.14 16.44 2.01
N LEU A 45 24.76 15.27 1.84
CA LEU A 45 24.58 14.10 2.70
C LEU A 45 25.52 14.18 3.90
N LYS A 46 25.07 13.65 5.04
CA LYS A 46 25.91 13.31 6.18
C LYS A 46 26.78 12.12 5.82
N THR A 47 27.89 11.93 6.52
CA THR A 47 28.87 10.89 6.20
C THR A 47 29.31 10.16 7.46
N ASN A 48 29.44 8.84 7.34
CA ASN A 48 30.00 7.96 8.34
C ASN A 48 31.20 7.20 7.80
N VAL A 49 32.21 7.01 8.63
CA VAL A 49 33.36 6.12 8.32
C VAL A 49 33.40 5.02 9.35
N VAL A 50 33.38 3.77 8.91
CA VAL A 50 33.58 2.61 9.75
C VAL A 50 35.05 2.20 9.66
N LEU A 51 35.78 2.36 10.75
CA LEU A 51 37.21 1.96 10.83
C LEU A 51 37.29 0.50 11.27
N LEU A 52 37.72 -0.37 10.35
CA LEU A 52 37.71 -1.82 10.59
C LEU A 52 38.85 -2.31 11.49
N TYR A 53 39.99 -1.63 11.53
CA TYR A 53 41.22 -2.04 12.22
C TYR A 53 41.69 -3.44 11.84
N SER A 54 41.46 -3.79 10.60
CA SER A 54 41.80 -5.05 9.94
C SER A 54 42.09 -4.76 8.46
N ASP A 55 42.67 -5.72 7.76
CA ASP A 55 42.88 -5.62 6.31
C ASP A 55 41.62 -6.03 5.50
N LYS A 56 40.57 -6.52 6.19
CA LYS A 56 39.27 -6.94 5.62
C LYS A 56 38.12 -6.63 6.56
N ILE A 57 36.88 -6.89 6.10
CA ILE A 57 35.70 -6.72 6.94
C ILE A 57 35.76 -7.73 8.10
N THR A 58 35.57 -7.25 9.32
CA THR A 58 35.53 -8.04 10.55
C THR A 58 34.10 -8.41 10.91
N TYR A 59 33.92 -9.58 11.54
CA TYR A 59 32.64 -10.08 12.03
C TYR A 59 32.82 -10.71 13.41
N GLY A 60 31.93 -10.44 14.36
CA GLY A 60 31.79 -11.10 15.65
C GLY A 60 33.11 -11.63 16.24
N ASN A 61 33.35 -12.90 16.15
CA ASN A 61 34.54 -13.57 16.69
C ASN A 61 35.77 -13.53 15.76
N SER A 62 35.68 -12.98 14.57
CA SER A 62 36.77 -12.87 13.59
C SER A 62 37.30 -11.44 13.51
N GLN A 63 38.07 -11.05 14.52
CA GLN A 63 38.70 -9.72 14.65
C GLN A 63 40.17 -9.81 14.34
N GLU A 64 40.52 -10.15 13.09
CA GLU A 64 41.91 -10.31 12.67
C GLU A 64 42.66 -8.97 12.62
N LEU A 65 43.86 -8.93 13.22
CA LEU A 65 44.72 -7.75 13.17
C LEU A 65 45.26 -7.54 11.75
N PRO A 66 45.50 -6.27 11.35
CA PRO A 66 46.17 -5.97 10.10
C PRO A 66 47.60 -6.54 10.05
N GLY A 67 48.05 -6.84 8.86
CA GLY A 67 49.45 -7.28 8.67
C GLY A 67 50.47 -6.28 9.23
N GLY A 68 51.39 -6.80 10.05
CA GLY A 68 52.41 -6.01 10.70
C GLY A 68 52.05 -5.46 12.10
N TRP A 69 50.79 -5.63 12.57
CA TRP A 69 50.43 -5.27 13.93
C TRP A 69 50.64 -6.45 14.86
N SER A 70 51.07 -6.20 16.11
CA SER A 70 51.13 -7.18 17.18
C SER A 70 50.10 -6.87 18.24
N VAL A 71 49.60 -7.88 18.96
CA VAL A 71 48.56 -7.72 19.99
C VAL A 71 48.99 -6.73 21.06
N ASP A 72 50.25 -6.76 21.49
CA ASP A 72 50.77 -5.88 22.55
C ASP A 72 50.78 -4.40 22.18
N LYS A 73 50.76 -4.06 20.87
CA LYS A 73 50.73 -2.68 20.36
C LYS A 73 49.42 -2.33 19.64
N ALA A 74 48.50 -3.28 19.55
CA ALA A 74 47.31 -3.11 18.72
C ALA A 74 46.48 -1.88 19.08
N ALA A 75 46.33 -1.56 20.36
CA ALA A 75 45.61 -0.39 20.81
C ALA A 75 46.30 0.93 20.40
N GLU A 76 47.63 0.98 20.58
CA GLU A 76 48.45 2.15 20.17
C GLU A 76 48.41 2.36 18.66
N GLU A 77 48.62 1.30 17.89
CA GLU A 77 48.60 1.37 16.40
C GLU A 77 47.21 1.74 15.88
N ALA A 78 46.13 1.21 16.49
CA ALA A 78 44.77 1.56 16.12
C ALA A 78 44.44 3.05 16.39
N ASN A 79 44.88 3.56 17.52
CA ASN A 79 44.69 4.97 17.84
C ASN A 79 45.48 5.88 16.91
N LYS A 80 46.73 5.54 16.60
CA LYS A 80 47.58 6.24 15.61
C LYS A 80 46.98 6.16 14.20
N TYR A 81 46.50 4.99 13.80
CA TYR A 81 45.82 4.82 12.51
C TYR A 81 44.58 5.73 12.42
N THR A 82 43.71 5.73 13.45
CA THR A 82 42.55 6.59 13.53
C THR A 82 42.91 8.05 13.29
N LYS A 83 43.95 8.55 14.00
CA LYS A 83 44.45 9.92 13.84
C LYS A 83 44.90 10.20 12.39
N THR A 84 45.66 9.29 11.82
CA THR A 84 46.12 9.40 10.44
C THR A 84 44.96 9.46 9.45
N VAL A 85 43.99 8.56 9.57
CA VAL A 85 42.81 8.55 8.69
C VAL A 85 42.04 9.86 8.77
N LEU A 86 41.80 10.36 10.00
CA LEU A 86 41.04 11.59 10.20
C LEU A 86 41.78 12.82 9.63
N GLU A 87 43.10 12.88 9.76
CA GLU A 87 43.93 13.93 9.17
C GLU A 87 43.87 13.87 7.64
N GLU A 88 43.98 12.70 7.02
CA GLU A 88 43.89 12.49 5.59
C GLU A 88 42.52 12.87 5.04
N LEU A 89 41.45 12.43 5.67
CA LEU A 89 40.09 12.82 5.30
C LEU A 89 39.86 14.33 5.41
N LYS A 90 40.42 14.97 6.45
CA LYS A 90 40.37 16.42 6.62
C LYS A 90 41.10 17.16 5.50
N ARG A 91 42.30 16.72 5.14
CA ARG A 91 43.09 17.31 4.02
C ARG A 91 42.34 17.16 2.70
N ALA A 92 41.63 16.03 2.49
CA ALA A 92 40.83 15.80 1.29
C ALA A 92 39.53 16.59 1.24
N GLY A 93 39.11 17.31 2.32
CA GLY A 93 37.81 17.95 2.43
C GLY A 93 36.68 16.96 2.68
N ALA A 94 37.00 15.75 3.09
CA ALA A 94 36.11 14.61 3.29
C ALA A 94 35.85 14.28 4.78
N THR A 95 36.08 15.24 5.72
CA THR A 95 35.84 15.03 7.15
C THR A 95 34.45 14.46 7.39
N PRO A 96 34.32 13.28 8.03
CA PRO A 96 33.02 12.67 8.26
C PRO A 96 32.24 13.38 9.35
N THR A 97 30.94 13.21 9.36
CA THR A 97 30.07 13.67 10.48
C THR A 97 30.04 12.69 11.64
N MET A 98 30.37 11.43 11.38
CA MET A 98 30.42 10.35 12.36
C MET A 98 31.55 9.38 12.00
N VAL A 99 32.15 8.79 13.02
CA VAL A 99 33.07 7.66 12.91
C VAL A 99 32.52 6.50 13.72
N THR A 100 32.40 5.35 13.09
CA THR A 100 32.11 4.08 13.75
C THR A 100 33.41 3.34 14.02
N ILE A 101 33.70 3.06 15.27
CA ILE A 101 34.91 2.38 15.72
C ILE A 101 34.67 0.87 15.69
N GLY A 102 35.35 0.19 14.77
CA GLY A 102 35.24 -1.23 14.55
C GLY A 102 33.93 -1.69 13.92
N ASN A 103 33.83 -2.95 13.64
CA ASN A 103 32.61 -3.64 13.20
C ASN A 103 32.47 -4.94 13.99
N GLU A 104 31.33 -5.12 14.66
CA GLU A 104 31.01 -6.27 15.52
C GLU A 104 32.05 -6.56 16.64
N VAL A 105 32.41 -5.54 17.37
CA VAL A 105 33.50 -5.56 18.34
C VAL A 105 33.10 -6.06 19.75
N ASN A 106 32.21 -7.05 19.83
CA ASN A 106 31.59 -7.47 21.10
C ASN A 106 32.59 -7.97 22.17
N TYR A 107 33.56 -8.78 21.80
CA TYR A 107 34.34 -9.53 22.81
C TYR A 107 35.86 -9.48 22.67
N ASN A 108 36.41 -9.32 21.48
CA ASN A 108 37.81 -9.48 21.21
C ASN A 108 38.36 -8.40 20.25
N PHE A 109 37.91 -7.17 20.41
CA PHE A 109 38.41 -6.04 19.63
C PHE A 109 39.92 -5.98 19.66
N LEU A 110 40.56 -5.92 18.49
CA LEU A 110 42.01 -5.95 18.31
C LEU A 110 42.69 -7.22 18.87
N ASN A 111 41.99 -8.33 18.96
CA ASN A 111 42.45 -9.57 19.64
C ASN A 111 42.88 -9.35 21.10
N LEU A 112 42.42 -8.30 21.75
CA LEU A 112 42.65 -7.98 23.14
C LEU A 112 41.65 -8.74 24.04
N SER A 113 41.98 -8.83 25.34
CA SER A 113 40.97 -9.22 26.32
C SER A 113 39.75 -8.32 26.25
N SER A 114 38.58 -8.81 26.67
CA SER A 114 37.36 -8.01 26.60
C SER A 114 37.53 -6.62 27.25
N TRP A 115 38.12 -6.57 28.45
CA TRP A 115 38.37 -5.31 29.17
C TRP A 115 39.34 -4.40 28.46
N ASP A 116 40.51 -4.94 28.02
CA ASP A 116 41.51 -4.15 27.27
C ASP A 116 40.95 -3.68 25.94
N GLY A 117 40.09 -4.47 25.29
CA GLY A 117 39.35 -4.08 24.09
C GLY A 117 38.43 -2.87 24.33
N TYR A 118 37.66 -2.85 25.42
CA TYR A 118 36.84 -1.69 25.79
C TYR A 118 37.68 -0.47 26.15
N CYS A 119 38.82 -0.66 26.83
CA CYS A 119 39.78 0.43 27.08
C CYS A 119 40.34 1.02 25.77
N ALA A 120 40.71 0.19 24.80
CA ALA A 120 41.17 0.63 23.49
C ALA A 120 40.08 1.39 22.74
N MET A 121 38.83 0.90 22.73
CA MET A 121 37.69 1.62 22.16
C MET A 121 37.50 3.00 22.79
N ALA A 122 37.58 3.09 24.12
CA ALA A 122 37.45 4.37 24.85
C ALA A 122 38.57 5.34 24.45
N GLU A 123 39.82 4.90 24.40
CA GLU A 123 40.96 5.72 24.00
C GLU A 123 40.84 6.21 22.54
N ILE A 124 40.47 5.36 21.61
CA ILE A 124 40.20 5.71 20.22
C ILE A 124 39.03 6.70 20.13
N SER A 125 37.97 6.50 20.92
CA SER A 125 36.83 7.41 20.92
C SER A 125 37.21 8.84 21.31
N LYS A 126 38.13 8.98 22.24
CA LYS A 126 38.69 10.29 22.61
C LYS A 126 39.33 10.97 21.39
N THR A 127 40.14 10.25 20.63
CA THR A 127 40.79 10.80 19.41
C THR A 127 39.75 11.29 18.40
N VAL A 128 38.64 10.57 18.21
CA VAL A 128 37.55 10.97 17.31
C VAL A 128 36.84 12.22 17.85
N LYS A 129 36.55 12.26 19.15
CA LYS A 129 35.88 13.40 19.81
C LYS A 129 36.74 14.66 19.83
N ASP A 130 38.03 14.52 20.04
CA ASP A 130 38.99 15.64 19.99
C ASP A 130 39.04 16.27 18.57
N ALA A 131 38.72 15.50 17.53
CA ALA A 131 38.51 16.00 16.18
C ALA A 131 37.15 16.67 15.93
N GLY A 132 36.26 16.71 16.92
CA GLY A 132 34.91 17.30 16.83
C GLY A 132 33.91 16.44 16.06
N ILE A 133 34.14 15.13 15.99
CA ILE A 133 33.36 14.19 15.19
C ILE A 133 32.53 13.30 16.13
N LYS A 134 31.28 12.98 15.73
CA LYS A 134 30.43 12.05 16.50
C LYS A 134 30.99 10.63 16.44
N THR A 135 30.85 9.91 17.53
CA THR A 135 31.42 8.57 17.70
C THR A 135 30.34 7.52 17.87
N ALA A 136 30.46 6.43 17.12
CA ALA A 136 29.66 5.22 17.29
C ALA A 136 30.56 4.00 17.50
N PHE A 137 30.03 2.99 18.20
CA PHE A 137 30.59 1.64 18.20
C PHE A 137 29.64 0.71 17.47
N SER A 138 30.14 -0.33 16.80
CA SER A 138 29.32 -1.29 16.09
C SER A 138 29.46 -2.70 16.69
N PHE A 139 28.38 -3.23 17.17
CA PHE A 139 28.29 -4.58 17.78
C PHE A 139 27.43 -5.51 16.94
N ALA A 140 27.75 -6.78 16.91
CA ALA A 140 26.79 -7.79 16.49
C ALA A 140 25.63 -7.83 17.50
N ALA A 141 24.40 -7.99 17.04
CA ALA A 141 23.26 -8.14 17.93
C ALA A 141 23.43 -9.35 18.86
N PRO A 142 23.28 -9.20 20.20
CA PRO A 142 23.36 -10.30 21.12
C PRO A 142 22.17 -11.26 20.94
N GLU A 143 22.29 -12.51 21.43
CA GLU A 143 21.18 -13.48 21.37
C GLU A 143 19.93 -12.98 22.10
N LYS A 144 20.12 -12.27 23.20
CA LYS A 144 19.04 -11.62 23.96
C LYS A 144 19.29 -10.10 24.01
N ALA A 145 18.26 -9.34 23.79
CA ALA A 145 18.34 -7.87 23.81
C ALA A 145 18.91 -7.33 25.13
N SER A 146 18.62 -7.98 26.27
CA SER A 146 19.15 -7.64 27.59
C SER A 146 20.67 -7.72 27.71
N ASP A 147 21.32 -8.57 26.90
CA ASP A 147 22.76 -8.82 27.02
C ASP A 147 23.60 -7.62 26.56
N ILE A 148 23.01 -6.69 25.81
CA ILE A 148 23.66 -5.42 25.44
C ILE A 148 23.98 -4.56 26.69
N GLN A 149 23.27 -4.77 27.79
CA GLN A 149 23.53 -4.06 29.05
C GLN A 149 24.97 -4.24 29.52
N TYR A 150 25.49 -5.47 29.48
CA TYR A 150 26.87 -5.74 29.88
C TYR A 150 27.87 -4.92 29.05
N ILE A 151 27.67 -4.87 27.73
CA ILE A 151 28.53 -4.10 26.82
C ILE A 151 28.50 -2.60 27.19
N ILE A 152 27.31 -2.06 27.44
CA ILE A 152 27.11 -0.65 27.80
C ILE A 152 27.83 -0.33 29.13
N GLU A 153 27.69 -1.19 30.11
CA GLU A 153 28.35 -1.02 31.44
C GLU A 153 29.88 -1.02 31.29
N GLN A 154 30.44 -1.99 30.55
CA GLN A 154 31.88 -2.07 30.31
C GLN A 154 32.42 -0.84 29.57
N LEU A 155 31.72 -0.40 28.52
CA LEU A 155 32.06 0.83 27.81
C LEU A 155 31.99 2.06 28.73
N GLY A 156 30.99 2.14 29.59
CA GLY A 156 30.86 3.20 30.60
C GLY A 156 32.09 3.29 31.47
N TYR A 157 32.47 2.18 32.13
CA TYR A 157 33.66 2.10 32.97
C TYR A 157 34.96 2.39 32.20
N ALA A 158 35.08 1.91 30.96
CA ALA A 158 36.26 2.21 30.16
C ALA A 158 36.33 3.70 29.78
N CYS A 159 35.21 4.33 29.44
CA CYS A 159 35.20 5.78 29.13
C CYS A 159 35.50 6.64 30.36
N GLU A 160 35.09 6.24 31.55
CA GLU A 160 35.44 6.95 32.81
C GLU A 160 36.96 6.94 33.09
N LYS A 161 37.65 5.88 32.63
CA LYS A 161 39.09 5.75 32.80
C LYS A 161 39.90 6.75 31.95
N TYR A 162 39.36 7.20 30.82
CA TYR A 162 40.03 8.09 29.89
C TYR A 162 39.30 9.43 29.80
N GLU A 163 39.85 10.48 30.36
CA GLU A 163 39.26 11.81 30.34
C GLU A 163 39.00 12.31 28.90
N GLY A 164 37.77 12.68 28.62
CA GLY A 164 37.32 13.11 27.29
C GLY A 164 36.87 11.98 26.35
N ALA A 165 37.02 10.70 26.76
CA ALA A 165 36.46 9.58 26.02
C ALA A 165 34.91 9.55 26.07
N GLY A 166 34.29 8.88 25.12
CA GLY A 166 32.85 8.69 25.10
C GLY A 166 32.31 8.48 23.68
N TYR A 167 31.04 8.22 23.59
CA TYR A 167 30.37 7.95 22.34
C TYR A 167 29.03 8.65 22.27
N ASP A 168 28.48 8.77 21.07
CA ASP A 168 27.15 9.33 20.79
C ASP A 168 26.13 8.22 20.51
N TYR A 169 26.57 7.16 19.83
CA TYR A 169 25.71 6.08 19.35
C TYR A 169 26.23 4.69 19.74
N ILE A 170 25.29 3.81 20.03
CA ILE A 170 25.49 2.37 20.04
C ILE A 170 24.93 1.84 18.73
N GLY A 171 25.81 1.38 17.84
CA GLY A 171 25.45 0.71 16.59
C GLY A 171 25.30 -0.80 16.81
N VAL A 172 24.28 -1.39 16.26
CA VAL A 172 24.04 -2.84 16.32
C VAL A 172 23.76 -3.37 14.91
N ASN A 173 24.48 -4.41 14.51
CA ASN A 173 24.22 -5.08 13.25
C ASN A 173 23.05 -6.05 13.40
N ILE A 174 22.05 -5.92 12.53
CA ILE A 174 20.80 -6.69 12.57
C ILE A 174 20.76 -7.67 11.40
N TYR A 175 20.34 -8.88 11.70
CA TYR A 175 20.18 -9.97 10.72
C TYR A 175 18.69 -10.31 10.63
N PRO A 176 17.97 -9.95 9.54
CA PRO A 176 16.50 -10.06 9.45
C PRO A 176 15.96 -11.47 9.66
N ASN A 177 16.71 -12.48 9.29
CA ASN A 177 16.31 -13.88 9.48
C ASN A 177 16.35 -14.35 10.95
N THR A 178 16.99 -13.58 11.84
CA THR A 178 17.21 -13.92 13.24
C THR A 178 16.57 -12.92 14.19
N HIS A 179 16.49 -11.64 13.81
CA HIS A 179 16.08 -10.55 14.67
C HIS A 179 14.82 -9.87 14.15
N SER A 180 13.73 -9.96 14.91
CA SER A 180 12.47 -9.29 14.60
C SER A 180 12.52 -7.79 14.94
N ASP A 181 11.55 -7.01 14.46
CA ASP A 181 11.34 -5.61 14.84
C ASP A 181 11.07 -5.44 16.35
N SER A 182 10.35 -6.38 16.96
CA SER A 182 10.10 -6.38 18.40
C SER A 182 11.39 -6.58 19.21
N TYR A 183 12.28 -7.45 18.74
CA TYR A 183 13.62 -7.60 19.32
C TYR A 183 14.43 -6.30 19.21
N VAL A 184 14.42 -5.65 18.06
CA VAL A 184 15.12 -4.38 17.83
C VAL A 184 14.58 -3.28 18.77
N LYS A 185 13.27 -3.24 18.96
CA LYS A 185 12.63 -2.30 19.88
C LYS A 185 13.03 -2.55 21.35
N GLU A 186 13.08 -3.80 21.76
CA GLU A 186 13.55 -4.19 23.11
C GLU A 186 15.01 -3.78 23.29
N LEU A 187 15.86 -4.06 22.31
CA LEU A 187 17.27 -3.69 22.30
C LEU A 187 17.46 -2.18 22.44
N LYS A 188 16.71 -1.39 21.64
CA LYS A 188 16.71 0.07 21.72
C LYS A 188 16.32 0.56 23.12
N ASN A 189 15.24 0.04 23.67
CA ASN A 189 14.78 0.44 25.01
C ASN A 189 15.84 0.15 26.08
N THR A 190 16.55 -0.98 25.97
CA THR A 190 17.65 -1.33 26.89
C THR A 190 18.82 -0.34 26.74
N VAL A 191 19.19 0.02 25.51
CA VAL A 191 20.25 1.03 25.28
C VAL A 191 19.86 2.38 25.88
N GLU A 192 18.65 2.85 25.66
CA GLU A 192 18.18 4.14 26.19
C GLU A 192 18.09 4.18 27.71
N GLU A 193 17.70 3.05 28.32
CA GLU A 193 17.65 2.92 29.79
C GLU A 193 19.05 2.90 30.42
N LYS A 194 19.98 2.16 29.84
CA LYS A 194 21.30 1.87 30.42
C LYS A 194 22.39 2.85 30.02
N ALA A 195 22.27 3.47 28.84
CA ALA A 195 23.22 4.44 28.31
C ALA A 195 22.59 5.83 28.21
N ALA A 196 22.31 6.45 29.34
CA ALA A 196 21.62 7.75 29.40
C ALA A 196 22.18 8.80 28.44
N GLY A 197 21.33 9.36 27.61
CA GLY A 197 21.69 10.37 26.62
C GLY A 197 22.39 9.82 25.36
N LYS A 198 22.46 8.51 25.18
CA LYS A 198 22.95 7.85 23.96
C LYS A 198 21.81 7.35 23.13
N GLN A 199 22.05 7.21 21.82
CA GLN A 199 21.07 6.71 20.88
C GLN A 199 21.53 5.37 20.30
N MET A 200 20.56 4.49 20.07
CA MET A 200 20.81 3.28 19.29
C MET A 200 20.58 3.56 17.80
N ILE A 201 21.46 3.03 16.96
CA ILE A 201 21.27 2.94 15.52
C ILE A 201 21.45 1.47 15.07
N ILE A 202 20.75 1.06 14.05
CA ILE A 202 21.14 -0.16 13.32
C ILE A 202 22.35 0.24 12.46
N SER A 203 23.53 -0.28 12.80
CA SER A 203 24.79 0.08 12.11
C SER A 203 25.03 -0.70 10.83
N SER A 204 24.36 -1.83 10.65
CA SER A 204 24.34 -2.62 9.43
C SER A 204 23.08 -3.49 9.39
N VAL A 205 22.38 -3.46 8.28
CA VAL A 205 21.27 -4.36 7.97
C VAL A 205 21.17 -4.56 6.46
N LYS A 206 20.82 -5.78 6.04
CA LYS A 206 20.49 -6.13 4.65
C LYS A 206 19.14 -6.82 4.65
N CYS A 207 18.21 -6.33 3.89
CA CYS A 207 16.87 -6.89 3.77
C CYS A 207 16.68 -7.48 2.37
N PRO A 208 16.49 -8.79 2.24
CA PRO A 208 16.32 -9.40 0.93
C PRO A 208 15.01 -8.97 0.26
N TRP A 209 15.03 -8.84 -1.05
CA TRP A 209 13.84 -8.70 -1.88
C TRP A 209 13.31 -10.06 -2.39
N LYS A 210 13.63 -11.13 -1.66
CA LYS A 210 13.07 -12.48 -1.85
C LYS A 210 12.38 -12.92 -0.57
N ASP A 211 11.24 -13.59 -0.74
CA ASP A 211 10.57 -14.23 0.38
C ASP A 211 11.29 -15.53 0.83
N SER A 212 10.72 -16.19 1.84
CA SER A 212 11.26 -17.45 2.39
C SER A 212 11.30 -18.60 1.38
N GLU A 213 10.53 -18.51 0.29
CA GLU A 213 10.49 -19.50 -0.79
C GLU A 213 11.45 -19.14 -1.94
N GLY A 214 12.18 -18.02 -1.81
CA GLY A 214 13.09 -17.50 -2.84
C GLY A 214 12.38 -16.76 -3.97
N LYS A 215 11.08 -16.52 -3.85
CA LYS A 215 10.30 -15.72 -4.79
C LYS A 215 10.61 -14.25 -4.57
N ALA A 216 10.76 -13.51 -5.66
CA ALA A 216 11.02 -12.06 -5.59
C ALA A 216 9.84 -11.31 -4.96
N SER A 217 10.13 -10.45 -3.98
CA SER A 217 9.14 -9.68 -3.24
C SER A 217 9.72 -8.36 -2.71
N ILE A 218 9.52 -7.27 -3.45
CA ILE A 218 9.88 -5.93 -2.98
C ILE A 218 9.12 -5.57 -1.70
N THR A 219 7.89 -6.05 -1.54
CA THR A 219 7.12 -5.85 -0.31
C THR A 219 7.86 -6.39 0.90
N THR A 220 8.49 -7.56 0.79
CA THR A 220 9.28 -8.14 1.89
C THR A 220 10.43 -7.21 2.28
N GLN A 221 11.20 -6.73 1.31
CA GLN A 221 12.29 -5.78 1.55
C GLN A 221 11.77 -4.47 2.15
N THR A 222 10.79 -3.84 1.52
CA THR A 222 10.19 -2.58 1.97
C THR A 222 9.63 -2.69 3.39
N LYS A 223 8.91 -3.78 3.68
CA LYS A 223 8.35 -4.04 5.01
C LYS A 223 9.44 -4.13 6.07
N SER A 224 10.44 -4.97 5.83
CA SER A 224 11.51 -5.19 6.82
C SER A 224 12.24 -3.88 7.14
N ILE A 225 12.57 -3.10 6.12
CA ILE A 225 13.22 -1.80 6.31
C ILE A 225 12.32 -0.85 7.12
N TYR A 226 11.05 -0.78 6.77
CA TYR A 226 10.12 0.10 7.46
C TYR A 226 9.93 -0.30 8.93
N GLU A 227 9.76 -1.58 9.22
CA GLU A 227 9.61 -2.10 10.59
C GLU A 227 10.85 -1.80 11.43
N TYR A 228 12.05 -1.98 10.89
CA TYR A 228 13.30 -1.60 11.59
C TYR A 228 13.44 -0.10 11.80
N LEU A 229 13.07 0.73 10.81
CA LEU A 229 13.04 2.18 10.99
C LEU A 229 12.09 2.57 12.13
N GLN A 230 10.87 2.01 12.14
CA GLN A 230 9.90 2.28 13.21
C GLN A 230 10.35 1.78 14.59
N ALA A 231 11.13 0.69 14.62
CA ALA A 231 11.67 0.16 15.87
C ALA A 231 12.78 1.04 16.47
N THR A 232 13.48 1.84 15.64
CA THR A 232 14.63 2.66 16.05
C THR A 232 14.31 4.14 16.23
N ILE A 233 13.18 4.63 15.71
CA ILE A 233 12.80 6.06 15.74
C ILE A 233 11.65 6.26 16.72
N ASP A 234 11.75 7.24 17.60
CA ASP A 234 10.65 7.75 18.42
C ASP A 234 10.75 9.27 18.61
N GLU A 235 9.78 9.85 19.34
CA GLU A 235 9.72 11.31 19.58
C GLU A 235 10.96 11.89 20.28
N LYS A 236 11.70 11.04 21.01
CA LYS A 236 12.85 11.47 21.83
C LYS A 236 14.19 11.22 21.12
N ASN A 237 14.25 10.19 20.30
CA ASN A 237 15.47 9.71 19.67
C ASN A 237 15.29 9.54 18.16
N ALA A 238 16.05 10.31 17.42
CA ALA A 238 16.17 10.17 15.99
C ALA A 238 17.19 9.06 15.62
N GLY A 239 16.92 7.83 16.08
CA GLY A 239 17.69 6.66 15.68
C GLY A 239 17.68 6.48 14.14
N GLY A 240 17.77 5.29 13.67
CA GLY A 240 17.72 4.98 12.24
C GLY A 240 18.56 3.78 11.90
N LEU A 241 18.72 3.54 10.63
CA LEU A 241 19.52 2.43 10.13
C LEU A 241 20.49 2.85 9.04
N ILE A 242 21.61 2.14 8.98
CA ILE A 242 22.52 2.11 7.84
C ILE A 242 22.27 0.81 7.09
N TYR A 243 21.82 0.95 5.85
CA TYR A 243 21.62 -0.19 4.96
C TYR A 243 22.94 -0.56 4.32
N ASP A 244 23.35 -1.81 4.46
CA ASP A 244 24.66 -2.28 3.99
C ASP A 244 24.59 -2.76 2.54
N ASP A 245 25.64 -2.49 1.75
CA ASP A 245 25.76 -2.85 0.33
C ASP A 245 24.58 -2.40 -0.56
N ALA A 246 24.01 -1.23 -0.24
CA ALA A 246 22.82 -0.69 -0.90
C ALA A 246 22.98 -0.48 -2.42
N ASP A 247 24.21 -0.25 -2.87
CA ASP A 247 24.61 0.06 -4.25
C ASP A 247 25.18 -1.15 -5.00
N PHE A 248 25.13 -2.34 -4.43
CA PHE A 248 25.65 -3.56 -5.05
C PHE A 248 24.68 -4.06 -6.13
N VAL A 249 24.85 -3.54 -7.34
CA VAL A 249 23.96 -3.78 -8.48
C VAL A 249 23.67 -5.26 -8.71
N GLY A 250 22.39 -5.59 -8.75
CA GLY A 250 21.91 -6.95 -9.00
C GLY A 250 21.98 -7.93 -7.81
N ALA A 251 22.49 -7.49 -6.64
CA ALA A 251 22.46 -8.33 -5.45
C ALA A 251 21.03 -8.50 -4.93
N TRP A 252 20.75 -9.64 -4.34
CA TRP A 252 19.42 -10.04 -3.84
C TRP A 252 18.89 -9.14 -2.68
N ASP A 253 19.70 -8.27 -2.16
CA ASP A 253 19.42 -7.33 -1.09
C ASP A 253 19.65 -5.86 -1.49
N SER A 254 20.10 -5.60 -2.73
CA SER A 254 20.31 -4.27 -3.27
C SER A 254 19.01 -3.49 -3.50
N PHE A 255 19.11 -2.18 -3.67
CA PHE A 255 18.06 -1.30 -4.18
C PHE A 255 18.12 -1.08 -5.70
N PHE A 256 19.04 -1.73 -6.37
CA PHE A 256 19.27 -1.59 -7.80
C PHE A 256 19.28 -2.96 -8.47
N ASP A 257 18.56 -3.06 -9.59
CA ASP A 257 18.54 -4.26 -10.42
C ASP A 257 19.90 -4.50 -11.13
N GLU A 258 20.01 -5.58 -11.87
CA GLU A 258 21.21 -5.95 -12.64
C GLU A 258 21.64 -4.90 -13.69
N ASN A 259 20.73 -4.00 -14.07
CA ASN A 259 21.00 -2.90 -15.01
C ASN A 259 21.33 -1.57 -14.28
N GLY A 260 21.39 -1.57 -12.96
CA GLY A 260 21.58 -0.37 -12.14
C GLY A 260 20.33 0.52 -12.05
N GLN A 261 19.15 -0.01 -12.37
CA GLN A 261 17.89 0.70 -12.27
C GLN A 261 17.35 0.60 -10.84
N ALA A 262 16.96 1.71 -10.25
CA ALA A 262 16.43 1.72 -8.88
C ALA A 262 15.10 0.97 -8.77
N MET A 263 14.96 0.21 -7.68
CA MET A 263 13.75 -0.50 -7.30
C MET A 263 12.86 0.35 -6.39
N SER A 264 11.56 0.08 -6.38
CA SER A 264 10.58 0.88 -5.64
C SER A 264 10.79 0.87 -4.12
N SER A 265 11.42 -0.17 -3.57
CA SER A 265 11.76 -0.23 -2.15
C SER A 265 12.66 0.91 -1.67
N LEU A 266 13.44 1.53 -2.55
CA LEU A 266 14.30 2.67 -2.21
C LEU A 266 13.48 3.87 -1.69
N ALA A 267 12.26 4.06 -2.16
CA ALA A 267 11.40 5.17 -1.74
C ALA A 267 10.93 5.08 -0.28
N ILE A 268 11.14 3.94 0.41
CA ILE A 268 10.74 3.78 1.81
C ILE A 268 11.43 4.78 2.74
N PHE A 269 12.65 5.21 2.42
CA PHE A 269 13.38 6.19 3.22
C PHE A 269 12.76 7.58 3.15
N ALA A 270 12.26 8.00 1.98
CA ALA A 270 11.52 9.25 1.86
C ALA A 270 10.18 9.17 2.60
N TYR A 271 9.47 8.07 2.42
CA TYR A 271 8.20 7.84 3.11
C TYR A 271 8.35 7.87 4.64
N ALA A 272 9.37 7.23 5.19
CA ALA A 272 9.65 7.24 6.62
C ALA A 272 9.90 8.65 7.19
N GLN A 273 10.23 9.62 6.34
CA GLN A 273 10.39 11.03 6.69
C GLN A 273 9.13 11.87 6.42
N GLY A 274 8.05 11.25 5.98
CA GLY A 274 6.81 11.92 5.61
C GLY A 274 6.83 12.56 4.21
N ASN A 275 7.80 12.21 3.38
CA ASN A 275 7.89 12.67 2.00
C ASN A 275 7.31 11.64 1.04
N GLN A 276 6.78 12.10 -0.08
CA GLN A 276 6.34 11.24 -1.18
C GLN A 276 7.35 11.33 -2.33
N VAL A 277 7.55 10.22 -3.01
CA VAL A 277 8.33 10.13 -4.24
C VAL A 277 7.49 9.51 -5.35
N ASP A 278 7.79 9.89 -6.59
CA ASP A 278 7.17 9.27 -7.76
C ASP A 278 7.75 7.86 -7.97
N VAL A 279 6.94 6.85 -7.65
CA VAL A 279 7.33 5.44 -7.78
C VAL A 279 7.23 4.90 -9.21
N SER A 280 6.65 5.65 -10.14
CA SER A 280 6.52 5.24 -11.54
C SER A 280 7.86 5.15 -12.27
N THR A 281 8.89 5.81 -11.73
CA THR A 281 10.24 5.82 -12.29
C THR A 281 11.07 4.59 -11.94
N TYR A 282 10.60 3.77 -10.99
CA TYR A 282 11.32 2.58 -10.57
C TYR A 282 11.08 1.39 -11.47
N LYS A 283 12.06 0.50 -11.53
CA LYS A 283 11.91 -0.84 -12.11
C LYS A 283 12.19 -1.89 -11.05
N ASP A 284 11.21 -2.72 -10.80
CA ASP A 284 11.37 -3.85 -9.93
C ASP A 284 11.84 -5.08 -10.74
N PRO A 285 12.57 -6.05 -10.13
CA PRO A 285 13.18 -7.17 -10.85
C PRO A 285 12.17 -8.06 -11.60
N TRP A 286 10.92 -8.09 -11.15
CA TRP A 286 9.80 -8.61 -11.91
C TRP A 286 8.98 -7.42 -12.38
N GLU A 287 8.76 -7.34 -13.65
CA GLU A 287 7.93 -6.31 -14.21
C GLU A 287 6.48 -6.55 -13.77
N TYR A 288 5.80 -5.47 -13.38
CA TYR A 288 4.35 -5.43 -13.44
C TYR A 288 3.95 -5.67 -14.88
N GLY A 289 3.09 -6.64 -15.11
CA GLY A 289 2.82 -7.10 -16.44
C GLY A 289 3.86 -8.10 -16.97
N GLY A 290 4.65 -8.74 -16.08
CA GLY A 290 5.25 -10.02 -16.37
C GLY A 290 4.21 -10.97 -16.97
N ASP A 291 4.44 -12.22 -17.09
CA ASP A 291 3.45 -13.15 -17.66
C ASP A 291 2.07 -12.98 -17.00
N THR A 292 1.21 -12.15 -17.58
CA THR A 292 -0.16 -11.92 -17.13
C THR A 292 -1.01 -13.19 -17.21
N GLY A 293 -0.47 -14.27 -17.79
CA GLY A 293 -1.21 -15.48 -18.06
C GLY A 293 -2.23 -15.35 -19.21
N LEU A 294 -2.30 -14.19 -19.85
CA LEU A 294 -3.15 -13.99 -21.02
C LEU A 294 -2.67 -14.88 -22.18
N LYS A 295 -3.44 -15.93 -22.47
CA LYS A 295 -3.07 -16.93 -23.48
C LYS A 295 -3.54 -16.55 -24.87
N ASN A 296 -4.61 -15.77 -24.95
CA ASN A 296 -5.22 -15.38 -26.21
C ASN A 296 -5.90 -14.03 -26.03
N LEU A 297 -5.49 -13.04 -26.81
CA LEU A 297 -6.07 -11.68 -26.78
C LEU A 297 -7.27 -11.52 -27.70
N THR A 298 -7.65 -12.58 -28.44
CA THR A 298 -8.81 -12.56 -29.35
C THR A 298 -9.97 -13.31 -28.73
N ALA A 299 -11.15 -12.70 -28.76
CA ALA A 299 -12.39 -13.34 -28.37
C ALA A 299 -13.44 -13.27 -29.49
N SER A 300 -14.28 -14.29 -29.57
CA SER A 300 -15.40 -14.33 -30.50
C SER A 300 -16.65 -13.79 -29.83
N VAL A 301 -17.15 -12.67 -30.33
CA VAL A 301 -18.34 -12.02 -29.78
C VAL A 301 -19.56 -12.35 -30.61
N LYS A 302 -20.62 -12.84 -29.98
CA LYS A 302 -21.90 -13.11 -30.64
C LYS A 302 -22.86 -11.93 -30.45
N LYS A 303 -23.57 -11.58 -31.50
CA LYS A 303 -24.59 -10.53 -31.44
C LYS A 303 -25.74 -10.97 -30.52
N LEU A 304 -26.10 -10.11 -29.58
CA LEU A 304 -27.27 -10.29 -28.72
C LEU A 304 -28.50 -9.65 -29.38
N ASN A 305 -29.52 -10.46 -29.64
CA ASN A 305 -30.70 -10.01 -30.37
C ASN A 305 -31.54 -8.98 -29.63
N ASN A 306 -31.55 -9.05 -28.29
CA ASN A 306 -32.35 -8.19 -27.43
C ASN A 306 -31.59 -6.94 -26.93
N MET A 307 -30.32 -6.77 -27.30
CA MET A 307 -29.55 -5.59 -26.96
C MET A 307 -29.89 -4.45 -27.91
N SER A 308 -30.32 -3.34 -27.35
CA SER A 308 -30.63 -2.10 -28.05
C SER A 308 -29.59 -1.01 -27.79
N GLN A 309 -29.68 0.09 -28.49
CA GLN A 309 -28.85 1.26 -28.24
C GLN A 309 -29.07 1.82 -26.81
N SER A 310 -30.29 1.71 -26.31
CA SER A 310 -30.65 2.16 -24.95
C SER A 310 -30.25 1.17 -23.83
N SER A 311 -29.89 -0.06 -24.17
CA SER A 311 -29.39 -1.02 -23.16
C SER A 311 -28.11 -0.50 -22.53
N ILE A 312 -28.03 -0.54 -21.19
CA ILE A 312 -26.86 -0.11 -20.46
C ILE A 312 -25.71 -1.08 -20.68
N ARG A 313 -24.64 -0.58 -21.25
CA ARG A 313 -23.32 -1.20 -21.33
C ARG A 313 -22.39 -0.32 -20.52
N GLY A 314 -22.48 -0.51 -19.22
CA GLY A 314 -21.80 0.34 -18.25
C GLY A 314 -20.46 -0.23 -17.82
N MET A 315 -19.58 0.67 -17.39
CA MET A 315 -18.32 0.29 -16.75
C MET A 315 -18.02 1.21 -15.57
N ASP A 316 -17.72 0.62 -14.41
CA ASP A 316 -17.13 1.36 -13.28
C ASP A 316 -15.65 1.54 -13.57
N ILE A 317 -15.19 2.78 -13.54
CA ILE A 317 -13.79 3.16 -13.71
C ILE A 317 -13.34 4.15 -12.65
N SER A 318 -13.88 4.05 -11.46
CA SER A 318 -13.64 5.01 -10.37
C SER A 318 -12.16 5.14 -10.01
N SER A 319 -11.36 4.09 -10.23
CA SER A 319 -9.91 4.13 -10.01
C SER A 319 -9.10 4.77 -11.15
N TYR A 320 -9.74 5.20 -12.24
CA TYR A 320 -9.04 5.72 -13.43
C TYR A 320 -8.10 6.89 -13.13
N THR A 321 -8.50 7.84 -12.26
CA THR A 321 -7.63 8.95 -11.86
C THR A 321 -6.38 8.48 -11.12
N ALA A 322 -6.51 7.47 -10.27
CA ALA A 322 -5.38 6.86 -9.57
C ALA A 322 -4.43 6.14 -10.55
N LEU A 323 -4.98 5.42 -11.52
CA LEU A 323 -4.22 4.75 -12.58
C LEU A 323 -3.44 5.76 -13.44
N LYS A 324 -4.09 6.86 -13.85
CA LYS A 324 -3.41 7.96 -14.58
C LYS A 324 -2.26 8.55 -13.78
N LYS A 325 -2.47 8.82 -12.49
CA LYS A 325 -1.41 9.32 -11.58
C LYS A 325 -0.26 8.32 -11.42
N ALA A 326 -0.52 7.03 -11.53
CA ALA A 326 0.48 5.98 -11.52
C ALA A 326 1.19 5.79 -12.88
N GLY A 327 0.87 6.61 -13.89
CA GLY A 327 1.53 6.58 -15.20
C GLY A 327 0.97 5.55 -16.19
N VAL A 328 -0.21 4.97 -15.89
CA VAL A 328 -0.87 4.03 -16.81
C VAL A 328 -1.23 4.72 -18.10
N LYS A 329 -0.97 4.02 -19.21
CA LYS A 329 -1.33 4.43 -20.57
C LYS A 329 -2.28 3.41 -21.17
N TYR A 330 -3.26 3.90 -21.91
CA TYR A 330 -4.23 3.07 -22.64
C TYR A 330 -4.01 3.19 -24.13
N TYR A 331 -4.34 2.14 -24.84
CA TYR A 331 -4.12 2.03 -26.28
C TYR A 331 -5.39 1.53 -26.96
N ASP A 332 -5.65 2.00 -28.18
CA ASP A 332 -6.66 1.42 -29.04
C ASP A 332 -6.20 0.08 -29.65
N PHE A 333 -7.08 -0.58 -30.41
CA PHE A 333 -6.76 -1.86 -31.06
C PHE A 333 -5.66 -1.76 -32.11
N ASP A 334 -5.33 -0.55 -32.57
CA ASP A 334 -4.23 -0.32 -33.51
C ASP A 334 -2.91 -0.05 -32.80
N GLY A 335 -2.90 -0.11 -31.44
CA GLY A 335 -1.75 0.13 -30.61
C GLY A 335 -1.38 1.62 -30.43
N LYS A 336 -2.29 2.52 -30.78
CA LYS A 336 -2.10 3.96 -30.61
C LYS A 336 -2.52 4.38 -29.20
N GLU A 337 -1.64 5.09 -28.49
CA GLU A 337 -1.95 5.68 -27.18
C GLU A 337 -3.14 6.63 -27.28
N THR A 338 -4.13 6.43 -26.43
CA THR A 338 -5.36 7.21 -26.39
C THR A 338 -5.96 7.23 -24.98
N SER A 339 -7.08 7.94 -24.79
CA SER A 339 -7.80 7.96 -23.52
C SER A 339 -8.58 6.65 -23.31
N LEU A 340 -8.66 6.19 -22.07
CA LEU A 340 -9.51 5.05 -21.72
C LEU A 340 -10.96 5.28 -22.16
N LEU A 341 -11.52 6.46 -21.87
CA LEU A 341 -12.91 6.77 -22.18
C LEU A 341 -13.19 6.74 -23.68
N LYS A 342 -12.21 7.16 -24.49
CA LYS A 342 -12.32 7.01 -25.96
C LYS A 342 -12.40 5.55 -26.37
N VAL A 343 -11.53 4.69 -25.83
CA VAL A 343 -11.55 3.25 -26.12
C VAL A 343 -12.89 2.64 -25.73
N LEU A 344 -13.39 2.97 -24.54
CA LEU A 344 -14.67 2.45 -24.06
C LEU A 344 -15.84 2.91 -24.94
N HIS A 345 -15.91 4.20 -25.27
CA HIS A 345 -16.95 4.75 -26.14
C HIS A 345 -16.94 4.11 -27.51
N ASP A 346 -15.79 4.04 -28.16
CA ASP A 346 -15.65 3.48 -29.53
C ASP A 346 -16.01 1.98 -29.59
N ASN A 347 -15.97 1.31 -28.42
CA ASN A 347 -16.37 -0.09 -28.29
C ASN A 347 -17.75 -0.28 -27.65
N GLY A 348 -18.55 0.78 -27.60
CA GLY A 348 -19.98 0.71 -27.30
C GLY A 348 -20.35 0.83 -25.83
N VAL A 349 -19.42 1.14 -24.93
CA VAL A 349 -19.75 1.52 -23.56
C VAL A 349 -20.46 2.87 -23.58
N ASN A 350 -21.65 2.95 -22.97
CA ASN A 350 -22.50 4.14 -22.99
C ASN A 350 -22.79 4.73 -21.62
N TYR A 351 -22.32 4.07 -20.56
CA TYR A 351 -22.46 4.53 -19.19
C TYR A 351 -21.16 4.36 -18.41
N ILE A 352 -20.82 5.35 -17.60
CA ILE A 352 -19.72 5.29 -16.66
C ILE A 352 -20.27 5.36 -15.24
N ARG A 353 -19.97 4.37 -14.40
CA ARG A 353 -20.26 4.37 -12.98
C ARG A 353 -19.08 4.97 -12.23
N ILE A 354 -19.36 5.85 -11.28
CA ILE A 354 -18.36 6.56 -10.46
C ILE A 354 -18.79 6.46 -9.00
N ARG A 355 -17.96 5.81 -8.19
CA ARG A 355 -18.13 5.79 -6.73
C ARG A 355 -17.80 7.17 -6.15
N ILE A 356 -18.60 7.60 -5.18
CA ILE A 356 -18.43 8.87 -4.49
C ILE A 356 -18.30 8.62 -2.99
N TRP A 357 -17.08 8.78 -2.49
CA TRP A 357 -16.78 8.79 -1.06
C TRP A 357 -16.86 10.22 -0.52
N ASN A 358 -17.07 10.37 0.80
CA ASN A 358 -17.25 11.69 1.40
C ASN A 358 -15.91 12.45 1.50
N ASP A 359 -14.96 11.90 2.28
CA ASP A 359 -13.62 12.46 2.43
C ASP A 359 -12.60 11.34 2.69
N PRO A 360 -12.02 10.77 1.63
CA PRO A 360 -11.08 9.67 1.73
C PRO A 360 -9.65 10.12 2.08
N THR A 361 -9.51 11.09 2.99
CA THR A 361 -8.21 11.60 3.42
C THR A 361 -8.06 11.59 4.94
N ASN A 362 -6.82 11.53 5.42
CA ASN A 362 -6.51 11.75 6.82
C ASN A 362 -6.31 13.24 7.13
N GLU A 363 -5.96 13.55 8.39
CA GLU A 363 -5.73 14.92 8.87
C GLU A 363 -4.57 15.63 8.16
N LYS A 364 -3.67 14.89 7.52
CA LYS A 364 -2.55 15.41 6.73
C LYS A 364 -2.89 15.59 5.24
N GLY A 365 -4.11 15.26 4.84
CA GLY A 365 -4.53 15.28 3.43
C GLY A 365 -4.01 14.08 2.61
N GLU A 366 -3.48 13.04 3.26
CA GLU A 366 -3.05 11.82 2.61
C GLU A 366 -4.28 10.96 2.32
N THR A 367 -4.37 10.44 1.10
CA THR A 367 -5.51 9.62 0.67
C THR A 367 -5.47 8.23 1.29
N TYR A 368 -6.64 7.69 1.62
CA TYR A 368 -6.76 6.27 1.91
C TYR A 368 -6.43 5.46 0.66
N GLY A 369 -5.91 4.25 0.86
CA GLY A 369 -5.73 3.35 -0.26
C GLY A 369 -7.03 3.14 -1.04
N GLY A 370 -6.96 2.78 -2.29
CA GLY A 370 -8.15 2.60 -3.12
C GLY A 370 -8.44 3.74 -4.10
N GLY A 371 -7.48 4.64 -4.22
CA GLY A 371 -7.68 5.88 -4.93
C GLY A 371 -8.58 6.83 -4.12
N ALA A 372 -8.41 8.10 -4.28
CA ALA A 372 -9.31 9.09 -3.71
C ALA A 372 -10.59 9.14 -4.54
N ASN A 373 -11.54 8.26 -4.28
CA ASN A 373 -12.84 8.27 -4.98
C ASN A 373 -13.77 9.35 -4.39
N ASP A 374 -13.22 10.54 -4.20
CA ASP A 374 -13.98 11.72 -3.77
C ASP A 374 -14.65 12.42 -4.97
N VAL A 375 -15.37 13.48 -4.64
CA VAL A 375 -16.05 14.30 -5.67
C VAL A 375 -15.05 14.85 -6.69
N ALA A 376 -13.84 15.25 -6.26
CA ALA A 376 -12.85 15.84 -7.16
C ALA A 376 -12.33 14.81 -8.18
N ALA A 377 -11.99 13.60 -7.72
CA ALA A 377 -11.59 12.51 -8.59
C ALA A 377 -12.70 12.11 -9.57
N GLY A 378 -13.95 12.04 -9.09
CA GLY A 378 -15.10 11.78 -9.95
C GLY A 378 -15.32 12.86 -11.02
N LEU A 379 -15.12 14.13 -10.69
CA LEU A 379 -15.25 15.23 -11.65
C LEU A 379 -14.19 15.20 -12.75
N GLU A 380 -12.99 14.71 -12.48
CA GLU A 380 -11.96 14.51 -13.53
C GLU A 380 -12.44 13.49 -14.55
N ILE A 381 -13.01 12.37 -14.11
CA ILE A 381 -13.57 11.34 -15.00
C ILE A 381 -14.78 11.90 -15.78
N ALA A 382 -15.68 12.61 -15.09
CA ALA A 382 -16.88 13.17 -15.67
C ALA A 382 -16.61 14.18 -16.81
N LYS A 383 -15.59 15.04 -16.63
CA LYS A 383 -15.15 15.99 -17.68
C LYS A 383 -14.69 15.31 -18.94
N GLU A 384 -14.04 14.17 -18.81
CA GLU A 384 -13.57 13.38 -19.94
C GLU A 384 -14.74 12.61 -20.57
N ALA A 385 -15.63 12.00 -19.76
CA ALA A 385 -16.81 11.29 -20.23
C ALA A 385 -17.79 12.19 -21.03
N ALA A 386 -17.93 13.46 -20.62
CA ALA A 386 -18.76 14.44 -21.31
C ALA A 386 -18.31 14.70 -22.77
N GLN A 387 -17.03 14.47 -23.08
CA GLN A 387 -16.51 14.65 -24.46
C GLN A 387 -17.00 13.57 -25.43
N TYR A 388 -17.53 12.47 -24.89
CA TYR A 388 -17.97 11.29 -25.65
C TYR A 388 -19.48 11.02 -25.49
N ASP A 389 -20.26 11.97 -24.99
CA ASP A 389 -21.69 11.83 -24.76
C ASP A 389 -22.09 10.60 -23.91
N MET A 390 -21.17 10.14 -23.04
CA MET A 390 -21.42 9.02 -22.15
C MET A 390 -22.23 9.48 -20.93
N LYS A 391 -23.20 8.68 -20.54
CA LYS A 391 -23.98 8.96 -19.32
C LYS A 391 -23.22 8.56 -18.07
N LEU A 392 -23.52 9.23 -16.97
CA LEU A 392 -22.99 8.86 -15.65
C LEU A 392 -24.05 8.17 -14.77
N LEU A 393 -23.57 7.18 -14.03
CA LEU A 393 -24.17 6.72 -12.80
C LEU A 393 -23.29 7.21 -11.65
N LEU A 394 -23.85 8.03 -10.76
CA LEU A 394 -23.19 8.46 -9.52
C LEU A 394 -23.56 7.50 -8.39
N ASP A 395 -22.57 6.81 -7.84
CA ASP A 395 -22.73 5.84 -6.77
C ASP A 395 -22.30 6.43 -5.42
N PHE A 396 -23.25 6.80 -4.59
CA PHE A 396 -22.99 7.38 -3.27
C PHE A 396 -22.77 6.30 -2.22
N HIS A 397 -21.53 6.14 -1.76
CA HIS A 397 -21.20 5.28 -0.63
C HIS A 397 -21.62 5.89 0.73
N TYR A 398 -21.74 7.22 0.83
CA TYR A 398 -22.00 7.95 2.08
C TYR A 398 -21.01 7.60 3.21
N TYR A 399 -19.80 7.24 2.84
CA TYR A 399 -18.72 6.90 3.74
C TYR A 399 -17.39 7.48 3.19
N ASP A 400 -16.34 7.47 4.00
CA ASP A 400 -15.03 8.00 3.60
C ASP A 400 -14.18 6.98 2.83
N PHE A 401 -14.64 5.75 2.73
CA PHE A 401 -13.94 4.64 2.08
C PHE A 401 -14.95 3.65 1.48
N TRP A 402 -14.58 2.39 1.32
CA TRP A 402 -15.47 1.36 0.82
C TRP A 402 -16.70 1.18 1.73
N ALA A 403 -17.88 1.27 1.14
CA ALA A 403 -19.11 0.83 1.75
C ALA A 403 -19.53 -0.49 1.05
N ASP A 404 -19.67 -1.55 1.84
CA ASP A 404 -20.05 -2.89 1.38
C ASP A 404 -20.99 -3.55 2.41
N PRO A 405 -21.51 -4.77 2.16
CA PRO A 405 -22.43 -5.42 3.08
C PRO A 405 -21.90 -5.66 4.49
N ALA A 406 -20.58 -5.70 4.66
CA ALA A 406 -19.95 -5.94 5.96
C ALA A 406 -19.64 -4.63 6.71
N LEU A 407 -19.53 -3.51 6.01
CA LEU A 407 -19.12 -2.25 6.61
C LEU A 407 -19.80 -1.04 5.95
N GLN A 408 -20.65 -0.37 6.73
CA GLN A 408 -21.46 0.77 6.32
C GLN A 408 -21.35 1.88 7.38
N LYS A 409 -20.23 2.62 7.38
CA LYS A 409 -19.90 3.58 8.43
C LYS A 409 -20.41 4.98 8.14
N ILE A 410 -20.57 5.77 9.21
CA ILE A 410 -20.77 7.21 9.12
C ILE A 410 -19.45 7.85 8.72
N PRO A 411 -19.42 8.80 7.75
CA PRO A 411 -18.21 9.53 7.43
C PRO A 411 -17.80 10.45 8.59
N LYS A 412 -16.50 10.68 8.75
CA LYS A 412 -15.94 11.50 9.84
C LYS A 412 -16.57 12.89 9.93
N ALA A 413 -16.93 13.47 8.79
CA ALA A 413 -17.58 14.80 8.74
C ALA A 413 -18.95 14.83 9.45
N TRP A 414 -19.65 13.68 9.56
CA TRP A 414 -20.98 13.56 10.14
C TRP A 414 -20.97 12.90 11.53
N GLU A 415 -19.85 12.48 12.05
CA GLU A 415 -19.73 11.76 13.32
C GLU A 415 -20.38 12.50 14.50
N LYS A 416 -20.28 13.84 14.51
CA LYS A 416 -20.93 14.69 15.53
C LYS A 416 -22.46 14.59 15.54
N ASP A 417 -23.06 14.21 14.42
CA ASP A 417 -24.52 14.18 14.21
C ASP A 417 -25.08 12.75 14.31
N LYS A 418 -24.27 11.75 14.60
CA LYS A 418 -24.62 10.30 14.56
C LYS A 418 -25.84 9.93 15.39
N ASN A 419 -26.12 10.66 16.47
CA ASN A 419 -27.25 10.42 17.35
C ASN A 419 -28.48 11.28 17.01
N ASP A 420 -28.42 12.12 15.98
CA ASP A 420 -29.50 13.00 15.53
C ASP A 420 -29.96 12.58 14.12
N THR A 421 -31.03 11.82 14.07
CA THR A 421 -31.55 11.27 12.81
C THR A 421 -31.96 12.33 11.80
N GLU A 422 -32.44 13.49 12.26
CA GLU A 422 -32.85 14.57 11.34
C GLU A 422 -31.66 15.28 10.74
N LYS A 423 -30.61 15.51 11.54
CA LYS A 423 -29.35 16.04 11.00
C LYS A 423 -28.68 15.06 10.04
N MET A 424 -28.69 13.77 10.36
CA MET A 424 -28.17 12.76 9.44
C MET A 424 -28.91 12.74 8.11
N LYS A 425 -30.25 12.86 8.10
CA LYS A 425 -31.03 13.03 6.86
C LYS A 425 -30.62 14.29 6.11
N GLN A 426 -30.43 15.40 6.82
CA GLN A 426 -29.97 16.64 6.19
C GLN A 426 -28.58 16.50 5.58
N ASN A 427 -27.65 15.83 6.28
CA ASN A 427 -26.29 15.58 5.76
C ASN A 427 -26.34 14.73 4.47
N VAL A 428 -27.13 13.67 4.43
CA VAL A 428 -27.34 12.85 3.21
C VAL A 428 -27.92 13.71 2.08
N TYR A 429 -28.95 14.50 2.36
CA TYR A 429 -29.58 15.36 1.37
C TYR A 429 -28.58 16.40 0.81
N ASP A 430 -27.87 17.11 1.68
CA ASP A 430 -26.98 18.18 1.28
C ASP A 430 -25.79 17.63 0.48
N PHE A 431 -25.15 16.56 0.95
CA PHE A 431 -24.04 15.93 0.24
C PHE A 431 -24.45 15.44 -1.15
N THR A 432 -25.60 14.79 -1.27
CA THR A 432 -26.12 14.32 -2.56
C THR A 432 -26.40 15.49 -3.48
N LYS A 433 -27.10 16.51 -2.99
CA LYS A 433 -27.46 17.71 -3.75
C LYS A 433 -26.24 18.49 -4.26
N ASP A 434 -25.29 18.75 -3.37
CA ASP A 434 -24.10 19.55 -3.70
C ASP A 434 -23.18 18.79 -4.68
N THR A 435 -23.08 17.49 -4.51
CA THR A 435 -22.33 16.64 -5.46
C THR A 435 -22.99 16.67 -6.85
N ILE A 436 -24.28 16.39 -6.95
CA ILE A 436 -25.00 16.42 -8.24
C ILE A 436 -24.81 17.77 -8.96
N LYS A 437 -24.93 18.88 -8.25
CA LYS A 437 -24.72 20.21 -8.83
C LYS A 437 -23.32 20.38 -9.43
N LYS A 438 -22.28 19.95 -8.71
CA LYS A 438 -20.90 20.00 -9.22
C LYS A 438 -20.73 19.19 -10.50
N PHE A 439 -21.34 18.00 -10.58
CA PHE A 439 -21.31 17.19 -11.80
C PHE A 439 -22.10 17.82 -12.96
N GLN A 440 -23.21 18.49 -12.68
CA GLN A 440 -23.95 19.24 -13.69
C GLN A 440 -23.14 20.43 -14.26
N GLU A 441 -22.33 21.09 -13.45
CA GLU A 441 -21.48 22.20 -13.87
C GLU A 441 -20.43 21.79 -14.93
N VAL A 442 -20.03 20.53 -14.98
CA VAL A 442 -19.10 20.03 -16.00
C VAL A 442 -19.79 19.56 -17.27
N GLY A 443 -21.13 19.66 -17.35
CA GLY A 443 -21.90 19.42 -18.56
C GLY A 443 -22.14 17.95 -18.93
N VAL A 444 -21.91 17.02 -17.99
CA VAL A 444 -22.12 15.58 -18.23
C VAL A 444 -23.58 15.18 -17.99
N ASP A 445 -24.09 14.23 -18.75
CA ASP A 445 -25.44 13.66 -18.56
C ASP A 445 -25.46 12.68 -17.39
N ILE A 446 -26.09 13.06 -16.29
CA ILE A 446 -26.34 12.19 -15.15
C ILE A 446 -27.60 11.37 -15.43
N GLY A 447 -27.41 10.17 -15.97
CA GLY A 447 -28.51 9.29 -16.34
C GLY A 447 -29.07 8.48 -15.17
N MET A 448 -28.26 8.23 -14.11
CA MET A 448 -28.68 7.44 -12.96
C MET A 448 -27.92 7.89 -11.69
N VAL A 449 -28.58 7.77 -10.54
CA VAL A 449 -27.97 8.01 -9.22
C VAL A 449 -28.28 6.85 -8.30
N GLN A 450 -27.25 6.24 -7.75
CA GLN A 450 -27.33 5.17 -6.76
C GLN A 450 -27.24 5.77 -5.35
N VAL A 451 -28.32 5.59 -4.57
CA VAL A 451 -28.41 6.11 -3.20
C VAL A 451 -28.05 4.99 -2.23
N GLY A 452 -26.78 4.94 -1.85
CA GLY A 452 -26.16 3.89 -1.06
C GLY A 452 -25.62 2.73 -1.89
N ASN A 453 -24.45 2.22 -1.52
CA ASN A 453 -23.82 1.05 -2.15
C ASN A 453 -24.02 -0.20 -1.30
N GLU A 454 -24.53 -1.28 -1.92
CA GLU A 454 -24.70 -2.61 -1.31
C GLU A 454 -25.32 -2.58 0.11
N ILE A 455 -26.39 -1.82 0.27
CA ILE A 455 -27.03 -1.54 1.55
C ILE A 455 -27.83 -2.73 2.13
N THR A 456 -27.52 -3.95 1.74
CA THR A 456 -28.25 -5.18 2.14
C THR A 456 -28.40 -5.33 3.65
N ASN A 457 -27.34 -5.03 4.38
CA ASN A 457 -27.36 -5.17 5.83
C ASN A 457 -27.63 -3.84 6.57
N GLY A 458 -27.75 -2.72 5.84
CA GLY A 458 -28.01 -1.39 6.39
C GLY A 458 -27.12 -0.32 5.81
N MET A 459 -27.03 0.84 6.44
CA MET A 459 -26.13 1.95 6.08
C MET A 459 -25.92 2.91 7.25
N LEU A 460 -24.85 3.71 7.21
CA LEU A 460 -24.57 4.79 8.18
C LEU A 460 -24.64 4.31 9.64
N ASP A 461 -23.84 3.29 9.96
CA ASP A 461 -23.75 2.62 11.26
C ASP A 461 -25.03 1.90 11.76
N ILE A 462 -26.12 1.95 11.02
CA ILE A 462 -27.29 1.11 11.32
C ILE A 462 -27.10 -0.22 10.61
N MET A 463 -26.41 -1.11 11.29
CA MET A 463 -25.95 -2.41 10.82
C MET A 463 -26.29 -3.49 11.86
N PRO A 464 -26.35 -4.77 11.46
CA PRO A 464 -26.46 -5.87 12.40
C PRO A 464 -25.22 -5.96 13.31
N ASP A 465 -25.42 -6.26 14.56
CA ASP A 465 -24.33 -6.68 15.44
C ASP A 465 -24.05 -8.19 15.25
N TYR A 466 -23.15 -8.49 14.37
CA TYR A 466 -22.78 -9.89 14.05
C TYR A 466 -22.23 -10.66 15.25
N SER A 467 -21.67 -9.96 16.25
CA SER A 467 -21.19 -10.60 17.49
C SER A 467 -22.33 -11.18 18.33
N LYS A 468 -23.55 -10.66 18.12
CA LYS A 468 -24.80 -11.15 18.73
C LYS A 468 -25.59 -12.10 17.83
N GLY A 469 -25.06 -12.42 16.64
CA GLY A 469 -25.75 -13.24 15.66
C GLY A 469 -26.89 -12.52 14.93
N GLU A 470 -26.90 -11.18 14.96
CA GLU A 470 -27.86 -10.37 14.22
C GLU A 470 -27.62 -10.48 12.71
N THR A 471 -28.64 -10.18 11.92
CA THR A 471 -28.63 -10.26 10.45
C THR A 471 -29.35 -9.04 9.86
N TYR A 472 -29.46 -8.95 8.53
CA TYR A 472 -30.25 -7.93 7.84
C TYR A 472 -31.69 -7.78 8.38
N LYS A 473 -32.25 -8.82 9.05
CA LYS A 473 -33.58 -8.77 9.65
C LYS A 473 -33.64 -7.86 10.88
N ASP A 474 -32.51 -7.71 11.56
CA ASP A 474 -32.39 -6.84 12.72
C ASP A 474 -32.27 -5.36 12.32
N THR A 475 -31.94 -5.11 11.07
CA THR A 475 -31.97 -3.79 10.46
C THR A 475 -33.28 -3.54 9.69
N TRP A 476 -33.51 -4.22 8.58
CA TRP A 476 -34.66 -3.97 7.71
C TRP A 476 -35.96 -4.58 8.23
N GLY A 477 -35.90 -5.67 8.98
CA GLY A 477 -37.05 -6.28 9.66
C GLY A 477 -37.45 -5.55 10.95
N ASN A 478 -36.53 -4.82 11.58
CA ASN A 478 -36.81 -3.98 12.74
C ASN A 478 -37.46 -2.67 12.30
N ALA A 479 -38.73 -2.46 12.73
CA ALA A 479 -39.53 -1.31 12.28
C ALA A 479 -38.89 0.05 12.60
N LYS A 480 -38.15 0.20 13.72
CA LYS A 480 -37.46 1.43 14.10
C LYS A 480 -36.27 1.68 13.18
N ASN A 481 -35.41 0.68 13.03
CA ASN A 481 -34.22 0.77 12.20
C ASN A 481 -34.59 0.99 10.72
N ALA A 482 -35.55 0.23 10.20
CA ALA A 482 -36.05 0.37 8.84
C ALA A 482 -36.63 1.78 8.58
N LYS A 483 -37.33 2.36 9.54
CA LYS A 483 -37.89 3.72 9.43
C LYS A 483 -36.76 4.77 9.31
N ILE A 484 -35.69 4.63 10.09
CA ILE A 484 -34.54 5.53 10.05
C ILE A 484 -33.80 5.37 8.72
N LEU A 485 -33.44 4.14 8.34
CA LEU A 485 -32.76 3.83 7.09
C LEU A 485 -33.53 4.35 5.87
N CYS A 486 -34.84 4.08 5.81
CA CYS A 486 -35.71 4.60 4.75
C CYS A 486 -35.79 6.14 4.78
N GLY A 487 -35.62 6.77 5.95
CA GLY A 487 -35.48 8.21 6.08
C GLY A 487 -34.23 8.77 5.38
N TYR A 488 -33.10 8.09 5.54
CA TYR A 488 -31.84 8.43 4.85
C TYR A 488 -31.97 8.25 3.34
N LEU A 489 -32.50 7.12 2.88
CA LEU A 489 -32.76 6.88 1.47
C LEU A 489 -33.66 7.97 0.86
N LYS A 490 -34.79 8.30 1.53
CA LYS A 490 -35.68 9.36 1.04
C LYS A 490 -35.02 10.73 0.98
N ALA A 491 -34.09 11.04 1.88
CA ALA A 491 -33.36 12.28 1.87
C ALA A 491 -32.44 12.38 0.63
N GLY A 492 -31.67 11.34 0.34
CA GLY A 492 -30.85 11.25 -0.89
C GLY A 492 -31.72 11.30 -2.15
N ILE A 493 -32.77 10.50 -2.21
CA ILE A 493 -33.72 10.45 -3.34
C ILE A 493 -34.34 11.84 -3.58
N LYS A 494 -34.74 12.55 -2.53
CA LYS A 494 -35.27 13.91 -2.64
C LYS A 494 -34.27 14.86 -3.33
N ALA A 495 -32.99 14.79 -2.92
CA ALA A 495 -31.96 15.61 -3.55
C ALA A 495 -31.81 15.29 -5.05
N VAL A 496 -31.84 13.99 -5.41
CA VAL A 496 -31.79 13.56 -6.83
C VAL A 496 -32.98 14.11 -7.60
N ARG A 497 -34.20 13.92 -7.10
CA ARG A 497 -35.42 14.38 -7.78
C ARG A 497 -35.46 15.89 -7.97
N GLU A 498 -34.92 16.67 -7.02
CA GLU A 498 -34.85 18.13 -7.12
C GLU A 498 -33.78 18.62 -8.10
N CYS A 499 -32.62 17.99 -8.12
CA CYS A 499 -31.48 18.45 -8.92
C CYS A 499 -31.46 17.90 -10.35
N THR A 500 -31.84 16.65 -10.51
CA THR A 500 -31.80 15.94 -11.79
C THR A 500 -33.03 15.01 -11.96
N PRO A 501 -34.23 15.61 -12.17
CA PRO A 501 -35.50 14.85 -12.18
C PRO A 501 -35.62 13.83 -13.29
N LYS A 502 -34.74 13.87 -14.31
CA LYS A 502 -34.70 12.90 -15.40
C LYS A 502 -33.82 11.69 -15.10
N ALA A 503 -32.92 11.78 -14.13
CA ALA A 503 -32.05 10.68 -13.75
C ALA A 503 -32.88 9.58 -13.05
N LEU A 504 -32.55 8.34 -13.35
CA LEU A 504 -33.13 7.21 -12.64
C LEU A 504 -32.51 7.11 -11.24
N VAL A 505 -33.34 6.80 -10.26
CA VAL A 505 -32.89 6.53 -8.89
C VAL A 505 -32.79 5.04 -8.70
N THR A 506 -31.60 4.55 -8.30
CA THR A 506 -31.40 3.15 -8.00
C THR A 506 -31.06 2.91 -6.54
N LEU A 507 -31.53 1.79 -6.00
CA LEU A 507 -31.12 1.23 -4.72
C LEU A 507 -30.42 -0.09 -4.98
N HIS A 508 -29.27 -0.31 -4.34
CA HIS A 508 -28.35 -1.40 -4.64
C HIS A 508 -28.17 -2.36 -3.45
N LEU A 509 -28.41 -3.65 -3.70
CA LEU A 509 -28.11 -4.74 -2.79
C LEU A 509 -27.05 -5.68 -3.37
N GLU A 510 -26.16 -6.21 -2.54
CA GLU A 510 -25.19 -7.24 -2.97
C GLU A 510 -25.84 -8.59 -3.27
N SER A 511 -27.02 -8.80 -2.72
CA SER A 511 -27.60 -10.13 -2.64
C SER A 511 -28.39 -10.55 -3.87
N MET A 512 -28.24 -11.81 -4.25
CA MET A 512 -29.10 -12.52 -5.18
C MET A 512 -30.12 -13.46 -4.48
N GLY A 513 -30.25 -13.34 -3.17
CA GLY A 513 -31.21 -14.12 -2.37
C GLY A 513 -32.63 -13.56 -2.48
N TYR A 514 -33.51 -14.22 -3.23
CA TYR A 514 -34.89 -13.77 -3.46
C TYR A 514 -35.62 -13.37 -2.20
N GLY A 515 -35.59 -14.23 -1.16
CA GLY A 515 -36.27 -13.95 0.12
C GLY A 515 -35.74 -12.69 0.80
N LYS A 516 -34.41 -12.54 0.87
CA LYS A 516 -33.75 -11.40 1.46
C LYS A 516 -34.12 -10.11 0.72
N CYS A 517 -33.95 -10.10 -0.60
CA CYS A 517 -34.33 -8.94 -1.43
C CYS A 517 -35.78 -8.57 -1.29
N SER A 518 -36.69 -9.57 -1.29
CA SER A 518 -38.14 -9.35 -1.12
C SER A 518 -38.48 -8.72 0.25
N GLU A 519 -37.86 -9.20 1.33
CA GLU A 519 -38.09 -8.66 2.69
C GLU A 519 -37.60 -7.20 2.78
N ILE A 520 -36.44 -6.88 2.21
CA ILE A 520 -35.88 -5.52 2.20
C ILE A 520 -36.76 -4.58 1.35
N MET A 521 -37.14 -4.98 0.15
CA MET A 521 -38.08 -4.22 -0.68
C MET A 521 -39.41 -3.98 -0.01
N ASN A 522 -39.92 -4.95 0.74
CA ASN A 522 -41.14 -4.76 1.57
C ASN A 522 -40.94 -3.68 2.64
N ALA A 523 -39.76 -3.58 3.23
CA ALA A 523 -39.46 -2.52 4.20
C ALA A 523 -39.45 -1.15 3.52
N TRP A 524 -38.87 -1.04 2.31
CA TRP A 524 -38.84 0.19 1.51
C TRP A 524 -40.28 0.64 1.15
N GLU A 525 -41.10 -0.29 0.65
CA GLU A 525 -42.49 -0.02 0.29
C GLU A 525 -43.30 0.47 1.47
N ARG A 526 -43.26 -0.26 2.61
CA ARG A 526 -43.98 0.12 3.84
C ARG A 526 -43.60 1.52 4.34
N ASN A 527 -42.41 1.98 4.06
CA ASN A 527 -41.89 3.29 4.47
C ASN A 527 -41.97 4.34 3.34
N GLY A 528 -42.58 4.02 2.20
CA GLY A 528 -42.79 4.95 1.10
C GLY A 528 -41.48 5.46 0.45
N VAL A 529 -40.54 4.56 0.20
CA VAL A 529 -39.31 4.86 -0.55
C VAL A 529 -39.62 4.81 -2.04
N ASP A 530 -39.42 5.94 -2.74
CA ASP A 530 -39.69 6.10 -4.17
C ASP A 530 -38.41 6.00 -4.99
N TYR A 531 -38.19 4.85 -5.65
CA TYR A 531 -37.06 4.58 -6.52
C TYR A 531 -37.52 3.97 -7.85
N ASP A 532 -36.68 4.05 -8.87
CA ASP A 532 -37.02 3.58 -10.22
C ASP A 532 -36.45 2.19 -10.53
N VAL A 533 -35.21 1.96 -10.11
CA VAL A 533 -34.41 0.77 -10.45
C VAL A 533 -34.03 0.01 -9.19
N PHE A 534 -34.33 -1.27 -9.20
CA PHE A 534 -33.74 -2.20 -8.25
C PHE A 534 -32.41 -2.68 -8.82
N GLY A 535 -31.31 -2.47 -8.11
CA GLY A 535 -29.96 -2.87 -8.49
C GLY A 535 -29.42 -4.01 -7.64
N SER A 536 -28.67 -4.92 -8.24
CA SER A 536 -27.91 -5.90 -7.48
C SER A 536 -26.53 -6.17 -8.05
N SER A 537 -25.60 -6.63 -7.20
CA SER A 537 -24.32 -7.20 -7.64
C SER A 537 -24.54 -8.61 -8.19
N PHE A 538 -23.87 -8.93 -9.27
CA PHE A 538 -23.94 -10.26 -9.90
C PHE A 538 -22.53 -10.74 -10.27
N TYR A 539 -21.95 -11.56 -9.40
CA TYR A 539 -20.65 -12.17 -9.60
C TYR A 539 -20.79 -13.68 -9.68
N GLN A 540 -20.70 -14.24 -10.89
CA GLN A 540 -20.97 -15.67 -11.13
C GLN A 540 -20.01 -16.60 -10.36
N PHE A 541 -18.81 -16.15 -10.03
CA PHE A 541 -17.85 -16.93 -9.26
C PHE A 541 -18.22 -17.07 -7.78
N TRP A 542 -19.18 -16.28 -7.25
CA TRP A 542 -19.67 -16.40 -5.87
C TRP A 542 -21.12 -16.81 -5.75
N GLN A 543 -21.90 -16.56 -6.80
CA GLN A 543 -23.33 -16.70 -6.75
C GLN A 543 -23.79 -17.97 -7.48
N GLY A 544 -23.98 -19.01 -6.73
CA GLY A 544 -24.35 -20.32 -7.24
C GLY A 544 -23.15 -21.23 -7.46
N ASN A 545 -23.42 -22.51 -7.67
CA ASN A 545 -22.42 -23.54 -7.89
C ASN A 545 -22.27 -23.93 -9.39
N SER A 546 -22.92 -23.18 -10.26
CA SER A 546 -22.82 -23.28 -11.71
C SER A 546 -23.38 -22.03 -12.37
N SER A 547 -22.97 -21.72 -13.62
CA SER A 547 -23.55 -20.59 -14.39
C SER A 547 -25.04 -20.66 -14.48
N LYS A 548 -25.61 -21.86 -14.74
CA LYS A 548 -27.04 -22.07 -14.82
C LYS A 548 -27.76 -21.65 -13.53
N ASN A 549 -27.23 -21.98 -12.37
CA ASN A 549 -27.85 -21.61 -11.09
C ASN A 549 -27.72 -20.11 -10.82
N ALA A 550 -26.57 -19.52 -11.14
CA ALA A 550 -26.35 -18.09 -11.01
C ALA A 550 -27.31 -17.29 -11.90
N LEU A 551 -27.43 -17.66 -13.18
CA LEU A 551 -28.33 -17.02 -14.15
C LEU A 551 -29.79 -17.20 -13.79
N ALA A 552 -30.18 -18.38 -13.29
CA ALA A 552 -31.55 -18.60 -12.76
C ALA A 552 -31.83 -17.73 -11.52
N GLY A 553 -30.82 -17.49 -10.66
CA GLY A 553 -30.88 -16.54 -9.57
C GLY A 553 -31.11 -15.12 -10.07
N LEU A 554 -30.31 -14.68 -11.04
CA LEU A 554 -30.43 -13.36 -11.69
C LEU A 554 -31.87 -13.14 -12.22
N GLN A 555 -32.40 -14.10 -12.98
CA GLN A 555 -33.75 -14.02 -13.53
C GLN A 555 -34.83 -13.94 -12.44
N LYS A 556 -34.65 -14.64 -11.32
CA LYS A 556 -35.60 -14.57 -10.19
C LYS A 556 -35.62 -13.17 -9.56
N ILE A 557 -34.48 -12.55 -9.41
CA ILE A 557 -34.36 -11.21 -8.82
C ILE A 557 -34.92 -10.15 -9.78
N GLU A 558 -34.63 -10.26 -11.05
CA GLU A 558 -35.23 -9.41 -12.09
C GLU A 558 -36.77 -9.50 -12.10
N ASN A 559 -37.30 -10.72 -12.05
CA ASN A 559 -38.75 -10.95 -11.96
C ASN A 559 -39.33 -10.40 -10.66
N LEU A 560 -38.60 -10.42 -9.55
CA LEU A 560 -39.01 -9.77 -8.31
C LEU A 560 -39.17 -8.28 -8.49
N ALA A 561 -38.17 -7.61 -9.12
CA ALA A 561 -38.23 -6.19 -9.45
C ALA A 561 -39.46 -5.87 -10.34
N LYS A 562 -39.64 -6.67 -11.41
CA LYS A 562 -40.77 -6.54 -12.33
C LYS A 562 -42.12 -6.66 -11.62
N SER A 563 -42.29 -7.62 -10.71
CA SER A 563 -43.53 -7.83 -9.94
C SER A 563 -43.90 -6.64 -9.06
N ARG A 564 -42.92 -5.75 -8.79
CA ARG A 564 -43.10 -4.51 -8.01
C ARG A 564 -43.09 -3.25 -8.87
N GLY A 565 -43.21 -3.43 -10.20
CA GLY A 565 -43.21 -2.31 -11.15
C GLY A 565 -41.89 -1.55 -11.21
N LYS A 566 -40.76 -2.23 -10.89
CA LYS A 566 -39.42 -1.63 -10.92
C LYS A 566 -38.62 -2.13 -12.12
N MET A 567 -37.79 -1.25 -12.68
CA MET A 567 -36.73 -1.64 -13.59
C MET A 567 -35.64 -2.38 -12.80
N TYR A 568 -34.80 -3.12 -13.52
CA TYR A 568 -33.70 -3.85 -12.93
C TYR A 568 -32.39 -3.60 -13.67
N ALA A 569 -31.30 -3.47 -12.94
CA ALA A 569 -29.97 -3.41 -13.51
C ALA A 569 -28.97 -4.19 -12.62
N VAL A 570 -27.99 -4.80 -13.27
CA VAL A 570 -26.80 -5.32 -12.59
C VAL A 570 -25.85 -4.17 -12.33
N MET A 571 -25.68 -3.81 -11.06
CA MET A 571 -24.88 -2.65 -10.66
C MET A 571 -23.39 -2.96 -10.65
N GLU A 572 -23.04 -4.23 -10.40
CA GLU A 572 -21.67 -4.73 -10.42
C GLU A 572 -21.63 -6.15 -10.96
N THR A 573 -20.69 -6.38 -11.87
CA THR A 573 -20.34 -7.71 -12.38
C THR A 573 -18.91 -7.71 -12.85
N SER A 574 -18.29 -8.87 -12.90
CA SER A 574 -17.01 -9.08 -13.58
C SER A 574 -16.76 -10.55 -13.83
N TRP A 575 -15.82 -10.84 -14.70
CA TRP A 575 -15.23 -12.16 -14.87
C TRP A 575 -13.73 -12.01 -15.07
N LEU A 576 -12.95 -12.99 -14.61
CA LEU A 576 -11.50 -12.96 -14.70
C LEU A 576 -11.03 -13.37 -16.11
N ASN A 577 -9.90 -12.79 -16.54
CA ASN A 577 -9.24 -13.17 -17.79
C ASN A 577 -7.98 -14.01 -17.55
N SER A 578 -7.57 -14.17 -16.30
CA SER A 578 -6.44 -14.99 -15.89
C SER A 578 -6.54 -15.29 -14.38
N LEU A 579 -6.08 -16.48 -13.99
CA LEU A 579 -5.90 -16.86 -12.57
C LEU A 579 -4.45 -16.64 -12.10
N LYS A 580 -3.56 -16.17 -12.98
CA LYS A 580 -2.18 -15.91 -12.59
C LYS A 580 -2.05 -14.65 -11.75
N ASP A 581 -1.17 -14.75 -10.78
CA ASP A 581 -0.72 -13.62 -10.01
C ASP A 581 0.43 -12.92 -10.76
N ALA A 582 0.22 -11.73 -11.37
CA ALA A 582 1.24 -10.93 -12.04
C ALA A 582 1.74 -9.75 -11.20
N ASP A 583 1.11 -9.43 -10.06
CA ASP A 583 1.50 -8.31 -9.23
C ASP A 583 2.16 -8.73 -7.89
N GLY A 584 2.30 -10.02 -7.65
CA GLY A 584 2.88 -10.55 -6.41
C GLY A 584 1.94 -10.48 -5.20
N THR A 585 0.66 -10.14 -5.44
CA THR A 585 -0.37 -10.09 -4.41
C THR A 585 -1.42 -11.15 -4.69
N PRO A 586 -1.76 -12.06 -3.76
CA PRO A 586 -2.71 -13.12 -4.01
C PRO A 586 -4.03 -12.60 -4.54
N ASN A 587 -4.52 -13.22 -5.60
CA ASN A 587 -5.82 -12.91 -6.18
C ASN A 587 -6.96 -13.28 -5.22
N VAL A 588 -8.01 -12.45 -5.18
CA VAL A 588 -9.24 -12.76 -4.41
C VAL A 588 -9.91 -14.02 -4.96
N ILE A 589 -9.88 -14.18 -6.28
CA ILE A 589 -10.34 -15.39 -6.97
C ILE A 589 -9.13 -16.15 -7.50
N GLY A 590 -8.76 -17.22 -6.83
CA GLY A 590 -7.68 -18.10 -7.23
C GLY A 590 -8.18 -19.47 -7.70
N GLU A 591 -7.26 -20.33 -8.07
CA GLU A 591 -7.54 -21.69 -8.61
C GLU A 591 -8.39 -22.57 -7.66
N GLY A 592 -8.36 -22.29 -6.36
CA GLY A 592 -9.16 -22.99 -5.35
C GLY A 592 -10.66 -22.69 -5.37
N HIS A 593 -11.10 -21.65 -6.07
CA HIS A 593 -12.50 -21.28 -6.13
C HIS A 593 -13.22 -22.14 -7.17
N ALA A 594 -14.11 -23.04 -6.73
CA ALA A 594 -14.80 -23.98 -7.59
C ALA A 594 -15.59 -23.30 -8.72
N ASN A 595 -16.22 -22.15 -8.41
CA ASN A 595 -17.05 -21.41 -9.35
C ASN A 595 -16.22 -20.57 -10.35
N ALA A 596 -14.94 -20.32 -10.08
CA ALA A 596 -14.05 -19.64 -11.00
C ALA A 596 -13.75 -20.43 -12.30
N LYS A 597 -14.21 -21.68 -12.39
CA LYS A 597 -14.05 -22.55 -13.57
C LYS A 597 -15.31 -22.71 -14.43
N VAL A 598 -16.33 -21.92 -14.16
CA VAL A 598 -17.61 -21.98 -14.91
C VAL A 598 -17.42 -21.54 -16.36
N TYR A 599 -16.61 -20.52 -16.60
CA TYR A 599 -16.10 -20.11 -17.91
C TYR A 599 -14.58 -20.24 -17.91
N SER A 600 -13.95 -20.11 -19.08
CA SER A 600 -12.49 -20.08 -19.16
C SER A 600 -11.89 -18.87 -18.45
N ASP A 601 -10.65 -18.99 -18.00
CA ASP A 601 -9.82 -17.94 -17.40
C ASP A 601 -9.03 -17.19 -18.49
N ASP A 602 -9.76 -16.64 -19.45
CA ASP A 602 -9.22 -15.90 -20.60
C ASP A 602 -10.24 -14.87 -21.11
N PRO A 603 -9.90 -14.02 -22.09
CA PRO A 603 -10.82 -13.05 -22.67
C PRO A 603 -12.11 -13.67 -23.25
N GLN A 604 -12.07 -14.92 -23.75
CA GLN A 604 -13.28 -15.58 -24.20
C GLN A 604 -14.23 -15.89 -23.07
N GLY A 605 -13.69 -16.31 -21.91
CA GLY A 605 -14.49 -16.52 -20.69
C GLY A 605 -15.19 -15.26 -20.22
N GLN A 606 -14.55 -14.09 -20.30
CA GLN A 606 -15.19 -12.81 -20.02
C GLN A 606 -16.36 -12.53 -20.97
N VAL A 607 -16.14 -12.75 -22.27
CA VAL A 607 -17.19 -12.59 -23.30
C VAL A 607 -18.35 -13.53 -23.04
N ASP A 608 -18.08 -14.80 -22.73
CA ASP A 608 -19.12 -15.81 -22.50
C ASP A 608 -19.93 -15.50 -21.25
N ALA A 609 -19.27 -15.13 -20.15
CA ALA A 609 -19.91 -14.74 -18.90
C ALA A 609 -20.85 -13.53 -19.10
N LEU A 610 -20.36 -12.49 -19.75
CA LEU A 610 -21.15 -11.29 -20.04
C LEU A 610 -22.29 -11.60 -21.04
N THR A 611 -22.04 -12.42 -22.06
CA THR A 611 -23.05 -12.81 -23.05
C THR A 611 -24.22 -13.50 -22.39
N ASP A 612 -23.96 -14.51 -21.55
CA ASP A 612 -25.01 -15.27 -20.86
C ASP A 612 -25.77 -14.39 -19.86
N MET A 613 -25.06 -13.50 -19.15
CA MET A 613 -25.69 -12.53 -18.23
C MET A 613 -26.62 -11.58 -19.02
N TYR A 614 -26.15 -10.96 -20.09
CA TYR A 614 -26.96 -10.01 -20.88
C TYR A 614 -28.15 -10.72 -21.58
N GLN A 615 -27.97 -11.93 -22.07
CA GLN A 615 -29.06 -12.72 -22.63
C GLN A 615 -30.17 -12.95 -21.59
N THR A 616 -29.79 -13.29 -20.37
CA THR A 616 -30.71 -13.49 -19.26
C THR A 616 -31.40 -12.19 -18.89
N LEU A 617 -30.62 -11.14 -18.63
CA LEU A 617 -31.09 -9.83 -18.18
C LEU A 617 -32.01 -9.13 -19.19
N LEU A 618 -31.70 -9.21 -20.46
CA LEU A 618 -32.49 -8.57 -21.52
C LEU A 618 -33.60 -9.47 -22.07
N SER A 619 -33.86 -10.62 -21.45
CA SER A 619 -35.01 -11.49 -21.80
C SER A 619 -36.33 -10.89 -21.30
N ASN A 620 -36.31 -10.02 -20.31
CA ASN A 620 -37.45 -9.29 -19.81
C ASN A 620 -37.41 -7.82 -20.25
N ASP A 621 -38.55 -7.18 -20.23
CA ASP A 621 -38.74 -5.78 -20.64
C ASP A 621 -38.32 -4.75 -19.55
N ASN A 622 -38.06 -5.20 -18.33
CA ASN A 622 -37.62 -4.37 -17.23
C ASN A 622 -36.10 -4.39 -16.99
N GLY A 623 -35.35 -5.25 -17.68
CA GLY A 623 -33.89 -5.31 -17.61
C GLY A 623 -33.23 -4.16 -18.39
N LEU A 624 -32.45 -3.33 -17.72
CA LEU A 624 -31.79 -2.17 -18.33
C LEU A 624 -30.41 -2.50 -18.90
N GLY A 625 -29.68 -3.41 -18.26
CA GLY A 625 -28.29 -3.74 -18.59
C GLY A 625 -27.42 -3.84 -17.34
N ALA A 626 -26.11 -3.69 -17.51
CA ALA A 626 -25.16 -3.96 -16.46
C ALA A 626 -23.99 -2.96 -16.46
N PHE A 627 -23.31 -2.89 -15.31
CA PHE A 627 -22.04 -2.19 -15.10
C PHE A 627 -20.94 -3.20 -14.77
N TYR A 628 -19.91 -3.24 -15.61
CA TYR A 628 -18.70 -4.03 -15.33
C TYR A 628 -17.86 -3.30 -14.28
N TRP A 629 -17.52 -3.97 -13.19
CA TRP A 629 -16.84 -3.35 -12.09
C TRP A 629 -15.33 -3.32 -12.31
N GLU A 630 -14.77 -2.11 -12.32
CA GLU A 630 -13.33 -1.81 -12.45
C GLU A 630 -12.64 -2.52 -13.63
N GLY A 631 -13.28 -2.51 -14.80
CA GLY A 631 -12.74 -3.15 -15.99
C GLY A 631 -11.46 -2.52 -16.55
N ALA A 632 -10.99 -1.43 -15.94
CA ALA A 632 -9.76 -0.74 -16.34
C ALA A 632 -8.58 -1.01 -15.39
N TRP A 633 -8.73 -1.85 -14.38
CA TRP A 633 -7.66 -2.15 -13.45
C TRP A 633 -6.50 -2.86 -14.11
N ILE A 634 -5.29 -2.38 -13.84
CA ILE A 634 -4.03 -3.00 -14.25
C ILE A 634 -3.01 -2.88 -13.12
N PRO A 635 -2.02 -3.78 -13.00
CA PRO A 635 -0.98 -3.71 -12.01
C PRO A 635 -0.17 -2.43 -12.09
N VAL A 636 0.01 -1.75 -10.96
CA VAL A 636 0.78 -0.51 -10.86
C VAL A 636 1.72 -0.55 -9.66
N LYS A 637 2.81 0.23 -9.70
CA LYS A 637 3.78 0.32 -8.60
C LYS A 637 3.33 1.21 -7.45
N ALA A 638 2.27 1.98 -7.63
CA ALA A 638 1.81 2.92 -6.63
C ALA A 638 1.52 2.22 -5.31
N GLY A 639 2.01 2.79 -4.22
CA GLY A 639 1.70 2.33 -2.88
C GLY A 639 2.66 1.34 -2.24
N TRP A 640 3.64 0.81 -2.96
CA TRP A 640 4.65 -0.09 -2.39
C TRP A 640 5.36 0.49 -1.17
N THR A 641 5.61 1.79 -1.20
CA THR A 641 6.38 2.50 -0.18
C THR A 641 5.59 2.93 1.03
N ASN A 642 4.27 2.93 0.94
CA ASN A 642 3.39 3.36 2.02
C ASN A 642 2.39 2.30 2.48
N TRP A 643 2.71 1.02 2.30
CA TRP A 643 1.84 -0.09 2.66
C TRP A 643 1.37 -0.05 4.12
N LYS A 644 2.24 0.37 5.04
CA LYS A 644 1.89 0.46 6.48
C LYS A 644 0.77 1.46 6.71
N TYR A 645 0.88 2.64 6.12
CA TYR A 645 -0.17 3.65 6.16
C TYR A 645 -1.48 3.13 5.57
N ASN A 646 -1.41 2.54 4.38
CA ASN A 646 -2.59 2.00 3.72
C ASN A 646 -3.23 0.85 4.51
N LYS A 647 -2.41 0.00 5.14
CA LYS A 647 -2.91 -1.03 6.04
C LYS A 647 -3.63 -0.43 7.25
N ASP A 648 -3.02 0.54 7.91
CA ASP A 648 -3.61 1.18 9.08
C ASP A 648 -4.92 1.89 8.70
N MET A 649 -4.99 2.50 7.53
CA MET A 649 -6.22 3.08 6.99
C MET A 649 -7.26 2.01 6.67
N SER A 650 -6.87 0.90 6.07
CA SER A 650 -7.75 -0.23 5.81
C SER A 650 -8.28 -0.86 7.10
N ASP A 651 -7.45 -1.03 8.11
CA ASP A 651 -7.88 -1.54 9.43
C ASP A 651 -8.85 -0.57 10.13
N ARG A 652 -8.66 0.72 9.97
CA ARG A 652 -9.48 1.76 10.60
C ARG A 652 -10.79 2.03 9.86
N TYR A 653 -10.74 2.13 8.55
CA TYR A 653 -11.85 2.54 7.71
C TYR A 653 -12.30 1.47 6.73
N GLY A 654 -11.52 0.40 6.62
CA GLY A 654 -11.68 -0.63 5.62
C GLY A 654 -12.98 -1.35 5.69
N THR A 655 -13.39 -1.88 4.58
CA THR A 655 -14.59 -2.62 4.36
C THR A 655 -14.28 -4.09 4.14
N GLY A 656 -15.31 -4.92 4.00
CA GLY A 656 -15.19 -6.36 4.00
C GLY A 656 -14.04 -6.89 3.14
N TRP A 657 -13.91 -6.44 1.92
CA TRP A 657 -12.89 -6.98 1.01
C TRP A 657 -11.50 -6.48 1.31
N ALA A 658 -11.30 -5.17 1.29
CA ALA A 658 -10.00 -4.60 1.56
C ALA A 658 -9.51 -4.93 2.97
N ALA A 659 -10.38 -4.76 3.98
CA ALA A 659 -10.04 -5.05 5.37
C ALA A 659 -9.86 -6.54 5.64
N GLN A 660 -10.68 -7.39 5.04
CA GLN A 660 -10.57 -8.84 5.18
C GLN A 660 -9.29 -9.35 4.54
N GLY A 661 -8.98 -8.90 3.35
CA GLY A 661 -7.72 -9.18 2.71
C GLY A 661 -6.55 -8.74 3.58
N ALA A 662 -6.58 -7.50 4.14
CA ALA A 662 -5.56 -7.00 5.04
C ALA A 662 -5.35 -7.92 6.24
N LYS A 663 -6.42 -8.39 6.84
CA LYS A 663 -6.37 -9.28 7.99
C LYS A 663 -5.93 -10.69 7.62
N GLY A 664 -6.40 -11.21 6.49
CA GLY A 664 -6.16 -12.58 6.07
C GLY A 664 -4.74 -12.83 5.59
N TYR A 665 -4.21 -11.92 4.83
CA TYR A 665 -2.90 -12.09 4.17
C TYR A 665 -1.79 -11.24 4.76
N TYR A 666 -2.13 -10.39 5.70
CA TYR A 666 -1.13 -9.62 6.37
C TYR A 666 -0.06 -10.54 6.97
N PRO A 667 1.22 -10.21 6.86
CA PRO A 667 1.77 -8.97 6.37
C PRO A 667 2.05 -8.89 4.86
N ASP A 668 1.86 -9.91 4.12
CA ASP A 668 2.44 -10.07 2.79
C ASP A 668 1.69 -9.35 1.66
N ASN A 669 0.44 -8.98 1.90
CA ASN A 669 -0.45 -8.35 0.92
C ASN A 669 -0.71 -6.87 1.14
N LYS A 670 0.20 -6.18 1.72
CA LYS A 670 -0.05 -4.81 2.13
C LYS A 670 -0.17 -3.81 1.03
N MET A 671 0.53 -4.02 -0.05
CA MET A 671 0.39 -3.19 -1.24
C MET A 671 -1.00 -3.19 -1.82
N TYR A 672 -1.66 -4.27 -1.63
CA TYR A 672 -3.03 -4.47 -1.93
C TYR A 672 -3.94 -3.38 -1.34
N TYR A 673 -3.57 -2.86 -0.15
CA TYR A 673 -4.30 -1.84 0.55
C TYR A 673 -3.96 -0.44 0.19
N ASN A 674 -3.04 -0.29 -0.71
CA ASN A 674 -2.83 0.98 -1.32
C ASN A 674 -4.09 1.46 -1.99
N GLY A 675 -5.08 0.58 -2.02
CA GLY A 675 -6.27 0.78 -2.78
C GLY A 675 -5.94 1.03 -4.21
N GLN A 676 -4.76 0.64 -4.58
CA GLN A 676 -4.40 0.68 -5.97
C GLN A 676 -5.12 -0.45 -6.67
N PRO A 677 -5.59 -0.21 -7.85
CA PRO A 677 -6.30 -1.21 -8.63
C PRO A 677 -5.50 -2.48 -8.86
N ALA A 678 -4.20 -2.42 -8.68
CA ALA A 678 -3.29 -3.53 -8.91
C ALA A 678 -3.71 -4.85 -8.26
N TRP A 679 -4.30 -4.80 -7.08
CA TRP A 679 -4.61 -6.00 -6.32
C TRP A 679 -5.70 -6.88 -6.94
N SER A 680 -6.47 -6.35 -7.82
CA SER A 680 -7.58 -7.10 -8.38
C SER A 680 -7.66 -7.09 -9.89
N THR A 681 -6.71 -6.45 -10.55
CA THR A 681 -6.76 -6.35 -12.01
C THR A 681 -6.95 -7.67 -12.69
N ARG A 682 -6.32 -8.71 -12.17
CA ARG A 682 -6.35 -10.00 -12.80
C ARG A 682 -7.45 -10.92 -12.38
N GLU A 683 -8.08 -10.62 -11.28
CA GLU A 683 -9.24 -11.34 -10.84
C GLU A 683 -10.45 -11.00 -11.66
N LYS A 684 -10.46 -9.81 -12.19
CA LYS A 684 -11.65 -9.18 -12.73
C LYS A 684 -11.57 -8.85 -14.21
N ASP A 685 -10.36 -8.57 -14.71
CA ASP A 685 -10.13 -8.29 -16.11
C ASP A 685 -10.19 -9.57 -17.01
#